data_d4fcae973fbe149998092fa6a7d28185
#
_entry.id   d4fcae973fbe149998092fa6a7d28185
#
_cell.length_a   1.000
_cell.length_b   1.000
_cell.length_c   1.000
_cell.angle_alpha   90.00
_cell.angle_beta   90.00
_cell.angle_gamma   90.00
#
_symmetry.space_group_name_H-M   'P 1'
#
loop_
_entity.id
_entity.type
_entity.pdbx_description
1 polymer ?
#
loop_
_entity_poly.entity_id
_entity_poly.type
_entity_poly.pdbx_seq_one_letter_code
_entity_poly.pdbx_strand_id
1 'polypeptide(L)'
;MAQGQTSTQGAYLSNGAVVAGRYKIIRTLGAGGMASVYLAEDMVLGETTVALKILKQTGSMADGNAERFLREVRLTHRINHENVVRTFDFGQEGNMRFYTMEYLSGKTLGSLMEGEVLPISTILRIALQICRGIAAIHNVGVIHRDLKPDNIMVVDSMRVKITDFGVARGDVSMLTGAAEQILGTIAYLAPETLIGEKVTQAVDYYAFGAILYELLTGHLPIEDNVPARLIMRKVEERPVDPRTYREDIPQWLADAVLGLLHPKPQQRMQSVKAFVQNLAAHAPADESLDSVTATVGVNISDLPTAAFKRFPLVSLLSFVRIRPLTLRELVMSAVLACMVAAVSLTSFGNFLSRVNIDRLFTLRGPLTPSSDVVVVAIDEPSYLNLNIPMATAWPRNLHAQLIDRLVNAGAKRVVFDILFVNDSNDPAADKAFADALGRLPSILGTSVGFSQQATLNGSFLLEQAIRPAPMFEQKAAGIGIVGLPQDGGRIFRFLTERYALFPDGRPLAEVAVGPAGSYVTPGPRDLINYYGPTPTVRRFSYHDVIAPEQRIPPEAFKDKIVFVGLTLQSRTGPSQREAFTTPYDAGLFGTEIHATATSNLLKRDWIRRLSVASDAIIIGVLALIATFLVASFSGFLGIVAPAAFLFLVGAAQFYLFTSGTFIPAVTPILLGFLAGLIVRVLIAPGGGLGQRRW
;
A
#
# COMPACT_ATOMS: atom_id res chain seq x y z
N MET A 1 31.80 42.05 5.88
CA MET A 1 31.47 41.79 7.29
C MET A 1 29.98 41.81 7.43
N ALA A 2 29.41 40.65 7.68
CA ALA A 2 28.21 40.35 8.50
C ALA A 2 27.75 38.93 8.14
N GLN A 3 28.25 37.98 8.91
CA GLN A 3 27.76 36.60 8.91
C GLN A 3 26.40 36.59 9.61
N GLY A 4 25.34 36.24 8.89
CA GLY A 4 24.02 35.94 9.42
C GLY A 4 23.88 34.45 9.69
N GLN A 5 23.88 34.10 10.96
CA GLN A 5 23.61 32.74 11.46
C GLN A 5 22.14 32.35 11.09
N THR A 6 22.01 31.27 10.34
CA THR A 6 20.75 30.59 10.09
C THR A 6 20.43 29.66 11.28
N SER A 7 19.55 30.12 12.16
CA SER A 7 18.93 29.29 13.18
C SER A 7 17.78 28.50 12.56
N THR A 8 17.93 27.19 12.51
CA THR A 8 16.94 26.17 12.13
C THR A 8 15.91 25.98 13.24
N GLN A 9 14.81 26.74 13.22
CA GLN A 9 13.55 26.40 13.88
C GLN A 9 12.42 27.09 13.11
N GLY A 10 11.50 26.30 12.54
CA GLY A 10 10.16 26.57 12.05
C GLY A 10 9.73 28.02 11.75
N ALA A 11 10.48 28.75 10.93
CA ALA A 11 10.15 30.14 10.60
C ALA A 11 8.96 30.17 9.63
N TYR A 12 7.88 30.79 10.05
CA TYR A 12 6.79 31.22 9.15
C TYR A 12 7.35 32.24 8.16
N LEU A 13 6.95 32.15 6.88
CA LEU A 13 7.30 33.17 5.92
C LEU A 13 6.59 34.47 6.29
N SER A 14 7.36 35.56 6.36
CA SER A 14 6.83 36.89 6.63
C SER A 14 6.04 37.44 5.45
N ASN A 15 5.09 38.33 5.73
CA ASN A 15 4.39 39.09 4.67
C ASN A 15 5.43 39.80 3.80
N GLY A 16 5.23 39.73 2.49
CA GLY A 16 6.16 40.28 1.50
C GLY A 16 7.30 39.35 1.08
N ALA A 17 7.49 38.20 1.73
CA ALA A 17 8.44 37.18 1.28
C ALA A 17 8.05 36.66 -0.11
N VAL A 18 9.04 36.37 -0.96
CA VAL A 18 8.83 35.85 -2.31
C VAL A 18 9.32 34.41 -2.38
N VAL A 19 8.46 33.50 -2.81
CA VAL A 19 8.73 32.09 -2.99
C VAL A 19 8.94 31.79 -4.47
N ALA A 20 10.03 31.08 -4.78
CA ALA A 20 10.43 30.70 -6.14
C ALA A 20 10.51 31.89 -7.13
N GLY A 21 10.84 33.09 -6.62
CA GLY A 21 10.90 34.31 -7.44
C GLY A 21 9.58 34.74 -8.06
N ARG A 22 8.45 34.10 -7.70
CA ARG A 22 7.14 34.28 -8.36
C ARG A 22 6.01 34.58 -7.39
N TYR A 23 5.93 33.94 -6.23
CA TYR A 23 4.78 34.04 -5.33
C TYR A 23 5.09 34.92 -4.14
N LYS A 24 4.52 36.13 -4.11
CA LYS A 24 4.70 37.08 -3.02
C LYS A 24 3.66 36.86 -1.93
N ILE A 25 4.10 36.52 -0.72
CA ILE A 25 3.23 36.25 0.43
C ILE A 25 2.49 37.50 0.85
N ILE A 26 1.17 37.44 0.87
CA ILE A 26 0.29 38.52 1.37
C ILE A 26 0.02 38.29 2.87
N ARG A 27 -0.42 37.09 3.26
CA ARG A 27 -0.70 36.73 4.64
C ARG A 27 -0.80 35.22 4.83
N THR A 28 -0.69 34.74 6.05
CA THR A 28 -0.97 33.34 6.40
C THR A 28 -2.48 33.10 6.38
N LEU A 29 -2.92 31.99 5.77
CA LEU A 29 -4.29 31.48 5.77
C LEU A 29 -4.50 30.41 6.85
N GLY A 30 -3.48 29.58 7.08
CA GLY A 30 -3.51 28.52 8.08
C GLY A 30 -2.15 27.88 8.27
N ALA A 31 -1.91 27.33 9.46
CA ALA A 31 -0.68 26.64 9.79
C ALA A 31 -0.98 25.37 10.56
N GLY A 32 -0.64 24.22 9.98
CA GLY A 32 -0.78 22.90 10.60
C GLY A 32 0.57 22.23 10.87
N GLY A 33 0.52 21.03 11.43
CA GLY A 33 1.73 20.24 11.74
C GLY A 33 2.57 19.90 10.51
N MET A 34 1.93 19.63 9.36
CA MET A 34 2.60 19.12 8.14
C MET A 34 2.78 20.18 7.04
N ALA A 35 2.01 21.26 7.05
CA ALA A 35 2.08 22.30 6.04
C ALA A 35 1.62 23.66 6.58
N SER A 36 2.02 24.73 5.90
CA SER A 36 1.49 26.09 6.10
C SER A 36 0.88 26.58 4.80
N VAL A 37 -0.27 27.23 4.88
CA VAL A 37 -1.00 27.79 3.72
C VAL A 37 -0.97 29.29 3.80
N TYR A 38 -0.60 29.92 2.70
CA TYR A 38 -0.48 31.38 2.58
C TYR A 38 -1.37 31.88 1.44
N LEU A 39 -1.94 33.06 1.61
CA LEU A 39 -2.43 33.84 0.49
C LEU A 39 -1.22 34.50 -0.18
N ALA A 40 -1.03 34.29 -1.46
CA ALA A 40 0.08 34.84 -2.22
C ALA A 40 -0.43 35.49 -3.53
N GLU A 41 0.31 36.48 -3.98
CA GLU A 41 0.16 37.13 -5.28
C GLU A 41 1.10 36.47 -6.28
N ASP A 42 0.58 36.02 -7.42
CA ASP A 42 1.40 35.51 -8.53
C ASP A 42 1.92 36.68 -9.36
N MET A 43 3.16 37.08 -9.12
CA MET A 43 3.80 38.22 -9.77
C MET A 43 3.99 38.05 -11.30
N VAL A 44 3.87 36.84 -11.83
CA VAL A 44 3.99 36.57 -13.27
C VAL A 44 2.63 36.77 -13.96
N LEU A 45 1.54 36.38 -13.29
CA LEU A 45 0.19 36.53 -13.86
C LEU A 45 -0.48 37.88 -13.51
N GLY A 46 0.20 38.75 -12.75
CA GLY A 46 -0.24 40.10 -12.36
C GLY A 46 -1.53 40.06 -11.53
N GLU A 47 -1.49 40.60 -10.31
CA GLU A 47 -2.63 40.75 -9.37
C GLU A 47 -3.50 39.50 -9.11
N THR A 48 -3.10 38.35 -9.65
CA THR A 48 -3.82 37.11 -9.42
C THR A 48 -3.44 36.50 -8.07
N THR A 49 -4.43 36.36 -7.17
CA THR A 49 -4.21 35.75 -5.87
C THR A 49 -4.37 34.22 -5.91
N VAL A 50 -3.48 33.53 -5.27
CA VAL A 50 -3.48 32.06 -5.13
C VAL A 50 -3.31 31.66 -3.67
N ALA A 51 -3.78 30.48 -3.31
CA ALA A 51 -3.41 29.83 -2.06
C ALA A 51 -2.13 29.02 -2.30
N LEU A 52 -1.05 29.35 -1.57
CA LEU A 52 0.25 28.69 -1.64
C LEU A 52 0.42 27.77 -0.43
N LYS A 53 0.45 26.47 -0.63
CA LYS A 53 0.67 25.47 0.43
C LYS A 53 2.10 25.00 0.42
N ILE A 54 2.78 25.27 1.53
CA ILE A 54 4.20 24.91 1.74
C ILE A 54 4.26 23.73 2.71
N LEU A 55 4.96 22.69 2.31
CA LEU A 55 5.16 21.48 3.12
C LEU A 55 6.30 21.68 4.11
N LYS A 56 6.06 21.36 5.37
CA LYS A 56 7.11 21.35 6.40
C LYS A 56 7.91 20.05 6.28
N GLN A 57 9.22 20.16 6.30
CA GLN A 57 10.10 18.99 6.41
C GLN A 57 10.08 18.50 7.86
N THR A 58 9.37 17.43 8.14
CA THR A 58 9.45 16.72 9.41
C THR A 58 10.20 15.40 9.20
N GLY A 59 11.46 15.34 9.67
CA GLY A 59 12.26 14.11 9.66
C GLY A 59 12.69 13.61 8.27
N SER A 60 13.61 12.65 8.21
CA SER A 60 14.13 12.09 6.96
C SER A 60 12.99 11.50 6.10
N MET A 61 12.44 12.31 5.20
CA MET A 61 11.68 11.78 4.07
C MET A 61 12.70 11.07 3.17
N ALA A 62 12.81 9.76 3.31
CA ALA A 62 13.48 8.94 2.33
C ALA A 62 12.88 9.24 0.95
N ASP A 63 13.72 9.28 -0.09
CA ASP A 63 13.38 9.71 -1.46
C ASP A 63 12.11 9.08 -2.05
N GLY A 64 11.72 7.89 -1.58
CA GLY A 64 10.49 7.21 -2.02
C GLY A 64 9.16 7.86 -1.62
N ASN A 65 9.10 8.65 -0.54
CA ASN A 65 7.89 9.38 -0.14
C ASN A 65 7.72 10.68 -0.94
N ALA A 66 8.83 11.25 -1.40
CA ALA A 66 8.83 12.44 -2.23
C ALA A 66 8.24 12.17 -3.62
N GLU A 67 8.60 11.05 -4.26
CA GLU A 67 8.07 10.66 -5.56
C GLU A 67 6.58 10.31 -5.50
N ARG A 68 6.13 9.66 -4.43
CA ARG A 68 4.70 9.37 -4.21
C ARG A 68 3.90 10.66 -4.09
N PHE A 69 4.39 11.60 -3.29
CA PHE A 69 3.77 12.93 -3.14
C PHE A 69 3.66 13.65 -4.49
N LEU A 70 4.76 13.73 -5.25
CA LEU A 70 4.78 14.35 -6.58
C LEU A 70 3.80 13.68 -7.55
N ARG A 71 3.68 12.36 -7.49
CA ARG A 71 2.75 11.59 -8.32
C ARG A 71 1.30 11.91 -7.96
N GLU A 72 0.96 12.01 -6.68
CA GLU A 72 -0.40 12.31 -6.21
C GLU A 72 -0.76 13.76 -6.53
N VAL A 73 0.15 14.74 -6.33
CA VAL A 73 -0.08 16.13 -6.75
C VAL A 73 -0.30 16.25 -8.27
N ARG A 74 0.46 15.52 -9.09
CA ARG A 74 0.24 15.50 -10.54
C ARG A 74 -1.11 14.93 -10.93
N LEU A 75 -1.66 14.00 -10.17
CA LEU A 75 -2.98 13.45 -10.41
C LEU A 75 -4.08 14.45 -10.00
N THR A 76 -3.91 15.17 -8.90
CA THR A 76 -4.88 16.20 -8.46
C THR A 76 -4.95 17.37 -9.44
N HIS A 77 -3.84 17.71 -10.10
CA HIS A 77 -3.83 18.74 -11.16
C HIS A 77 -4.75 18.41 -12.37
N ARG A 78 -5.09 17.12 -12.57
CA ARG A 78 -6.01 16.69 -13.64
C ARG A 78 -7.48 16.85 -13.28
N ILE A 79 -7.79 17.17 -12.02
CA ILE A 79 -9.16 17.31 -11.56
C ILE A 79 -9.62 18.75 -11.85
N ASN A 80 -10.52 18.90 -12.80
CA ASN A 80 -11.19 20.18 -13.07
C ASN A 80 -12.69 19.97 -12.85
N HIS A 81 -13.16 20.29 -11.66
CA HIS A 81 -14.56 20.13 -11.25
C HIS A 81 -15.00 21.24 -10.30
N GLU A 82 -16.23 21.70 -10.42
CA GLU A 82 -16.77 22.82 -9.62
C GLU A 82 -16.73 22.57 -8.11
N ASN A 83 -16.85 21.30 -7.67
CA ASN A 83 -16.86 20.91 -6.26
C ASN A 83 -15.49 20.39 -5.76
N VAL A 84 -14.41 20.66 -6.50
CA VAL A 84 -13.04 20.29 -6.11
C VAL A 84 -12.14 21.51 -6.28
N VAL A 85 -11.24 21.74 -5.33
CA VAL A 85 -10.26 22.83 -5.44
C VAL A 85 -9.34 22.60 -6.63
N ARG A 86 -9.16 23.63 -7.44
CA ARG A 86 -8.27 23.56 -8.60
C ARG A 86 -6.83 23.81 -8.16
N THR A 87 -5.93 22.89 -8.46
CA THR A 87 -4.49 23.05 -8.27
C THR A 87 -3.85 23.58 -9.54
N PHE A 88 -2.88 24.52 -9.43
CA PHE A 88 -2.27 25.21 -10.57
C PHE A 88 -0.85 24.72 -10.82
N ASP A 89 0.08 25.03 -9.92
CA ASP A 89 1.50 24.77 -10.09
C ASP A 89 2.08 24.02 -8.89
N PHE A 90 3.12 23.22 -9.16
CA PHE A 90 3.96 22.62 -8.15
C PHE A 90 5.39 23.12 -8.34
N GLY A 91 6.07 23.46 -7.24
CA GLY A 91 7.45 23.91 -7.25
C GLY A 91 8.27 23.42 -6.08
N GLN A 92 9.59 23.57 -6.24
CA GLN A 92 10.56 23.33 -5.21
C GLN A 92 11.62 24.46 -5.22
N GLU A 93 11.90 25.03 -4.06
CA GLU A 93 12.95 26.00 -3.87
C GLU A 93 13.86 25.55 -2.72
N GLY A 94 15.08 25.16 -3.06
CA GLY A 94 15.97 24.46 -2.12
C GLY A 94 15.31 23.20 -1.57
N ASN A 95 15.16 23.16 -0.26
CA ASN A 95 14.48 22.06 0.43
C ASN A 95 12.98 22.28 0.61
N MET A 96 12.45 23.45 0.27
CA MET A 96 11.05 23.81 0.43
C MET A 96 10.26 23.33 -0.78
N ARG A 97 9.22 22.52 -0.54
CA ARG A 97 8.26 22.07 -1.57
C ARG A 97 6.94 22.76 -1.36
N PHE A 98 6.34 23.21 -2.45
CA PHE A 98 5.08 23.90 -2.40
C PHE A 98 4.21 23.58 -3.61
N TYR A 99 2.92 23.82 -3.49
CA TYR A 99 2.00 23.87 -4.63
C TYR A 99 1.02 25.02 -4.46
N THR A 100 0.50 25.48 -5.59
CA THR A 100 -0.48 26.56 -5.65
C THR A 100 -1.86 26.02 -6.03
N MET A 101 -2.89 26.62 -5.48
CA MET A 101 -4.28 26.30 -5.75
C MET A 101 -5.13 27.56 -5.75
N GLU A 102 -6.36 27.44 -6.26
CA GLU A 102 -7.31 28.56 -6.23
C GLU A 102 -7.54 29.02 -4.78
N TYR A 103 -7.54 30.33 -4.60
CA TYR A 103 -7.92 30.93 -3.32
C TYR A 103 -9.44 30.88 -3.18
N LEU A 104 -9.92 30.31 -2.09
CA LEU A 104 -11.35 30.19 -1.78
C LEU A 104 -11.70 31.16 -0.67
N SER A 105 -12.56 32.15 -1.00
CA SER A 105 -13.15 33.04 0.00
C SER A 105 -14.40 32.37 0.56
N GLY A 106 -14.35 31.92 1.81
CA GLY A 106 -15.47 31.21 2.46
C GLY A 106 -15.09 30.68 3.84
N LYS A 107 -15.95 29.84 4.38
CA LYS A 107 -15.75 29.15 5.66
C LYS A 107 -15.60 27.64 5.41
N THR A 108 -14.95 26.94 6.33
CA THR A 108 -14.97 25.48 6.31
C THR A 108 -16.36 24.96 6.70
N LEU A 109 -16.68 23.75 6.24
CA LEU A 109 -17.94 23.10 6.64
C LEU A 109 -17.97 22.89 8.17
N GLY A 110 -16.80 22.61 8.80
CA GLY A 110 -16.66 22.53 10.24
C GLY A 110 -17.12 23.82 10.93
N SER A 111 -16.61 24.97 10.48
CA SER A 111 -17.04 26.27 11.02
C SER A 111 -18.53 26.59 10.77
N LEU A 112 -19.14 25.98 9.74
CA LEU A 112 -20.58 26.12 9.50
C LEU A 112 -21.39 25.26 10.48
N MET A 113 -20.85 24.09 10.87
CA MET A 113 -21.48 23.13 11.79
C MET A 113 -21.46 23.60 13.27
N GLU A 114 -20.57 24.52 13.63
CA GLU A 114 -20.54 25.15 14.98
C GLU A 114 -21.76 26.09 15.22
N GLY A 115 -22.55 26.37 14.20
CA GLY A 115 -23.71 27.22 14.25
C GLY A 115 -25.02 26.49 14.54
N GLU A 116 -26.12 27.04 14.02
CA GLU A 116 -27.45 26.42 14.14
C GLU A 116 -27.59 25.17 13.30
N VAL A 117 -28.44 24.23 13.74
CA VAL A 117 -28.76 23.00 13.02
C VAL A 117 -29.37 23.32 11.65
N LEU A 118 -28.73 22.87 10.60
CA LEU A 118 -29.14 23.14 9.24
C LEU A 118 -30.45 22.39 8.87
N PRO A 119 -31.33 23.01 8.04
CA PRO A 119 -32.45 22.29 7.45
C PRO A 119 -31.99 21.08 6.64
N ILE A 120 -32.75 19.98 6.67
CA ILE A 120 -32.40 18.74 5.93
C ILE A 120 -32.23 19.04 4.44
N SER A 121 -33.04 19.88 3.82
CA SER A 121 -32.92 20.29 2.42
C SER A 121 -31.55 20.94 2.11
N THR A 122 -31.04 21.75 3.02
CA THR A 122 -29.70 22.37 2.91
C THR A 122 -28.60 21.33 3.06
N ILE A 123 -28.74 20.40 4.03
CA ILE A 123 -27.81 19.31 4.22
C ILE A 123 -27.73 18.43 2.97
N LEU A 124 -28.87 18.09 2.38
CA LEU A 124 -28.92 17.28 1.15
C LEU A 124 -28.27 17.97 -0.05
N ARG A 125 -28.41 19.31 -0.19
CA ARG A 125 -27.70 20.09 -1.21
C ARG A 125 -26.19 20.08 -1.02
N ILE A 126 -25.70 20.18 0.22
CA ILE A 126 -24.29 20.07 0.58
C ILE A 126 -23.80 18.64 0.26
N ALA A 127 -24.51 17.61 0.71
CA ALA A 127 -24.20 16.20 0.50
C ALA A 127 -24.06 15.85 -0.98
N LEU A 128 -24.99 16.35 -1.82
CA LEU A 128 -24.95 16.15 -3.26
C LEU A 128 -23.68 16.74 -3.90
N GLN A 129 -23.29 17.94 -3.51
CA GLN A 129 -22.08 18.59 -4.00
C GLN A 129 -20.80 17.84 -3.55
N ILE A 130 -20.77 17.36 -2.31
CA ILE A 130 -19.67 16.50 -1.82
C ILE A 130 -19.60 15.21 -2.66
N CYS A 131 -20.74 14.55 -2.93
CA CYS A 131 -20.81 13.36 -3.78
C CYS A 131 -20.24 13.61 -5.19
N ARG A 132 -20.57 14.73 -5.81
CA ARG A 132 -20.04 15.13 -7.13
C ARG A 132 -18.52 15.31 -7.08
N GLY A 133 -18.02 15.99 -6.04
CA GLY A 133 -16.59 16.16 -5.81
C GLY A 133 -15.85 14.84 -5.62
N ILE A 134 -16.38 13.95 -4.76
CA ILE A 134 -15.81 12.61 -4.54
C ILE A 134 -15.80 11.80 -5.86
N ALA A 135 -16.89 11.81 -6.62
CA ALA A 135 -16.94 11.13 -7.91
C ALA A 135 -15.89 11.65 -8.89
N ALA A 136 -15.70 12.98 -8.97
CA ALA A 136 -14.68 13.59 -9.83
C ALA A 136 -13.26 13.18 -9.42
N ILE A 137 -12.98 13.09 -8.12
CA ILE A 137 -11.70 12.64 -7.56
C ILE A 137 -11.45 11.15 -7.92
N HIS A 138 -12.44 10.31 -7.69
CA HIS A 138 -12.34 8.87 -7.94
C HIS A 138 -12.23 8.52 -9.43
N ASN A 139 -12.83 9.31 -10.32
CA ASN A 139 -12.76 9.11 -11.77
C ASN A 139 -11.34 9.26 -12.34
N VAL A 140 -10.48 10.04 -11.70
CA VAL A 140 -9.05 10.16 -12.08
C VAL A 140 -8.15 9.17 -11.33
N GLY A 141 -8.75 8.23 -10.57
CA GLY A 141 -8.02 7.20 -9.84
C GLY A 141 -7.38 7.68 -8.53
N VAL A 142 -7.80 8.83 -8.00
CA VAL A 142 -7.34 9.38 -6.71
C VAL A 142 -8.32 9.00 -5.60
N ILE A 143 -7.81 8.75 -4.40
CA ILE A 143 -8.57 8.59 -3.16
C ILE A 143 -8.19 9.75 -2.26
N HIS A 144 -9.17 10.46 -1.65
CA HIS A 144 -8.91 11.64 -0.84
C HIS A 144 -8.21 11.32 0.49
N ARG A 145 -8.62 10.28 1.20
CA ARG A 145 -8.04 9.72 2.44
C ARG A 145 -8.08 10.61 3.70
N ASP A 146 -8.42 11.88 3.56
CA ASP A 146 -8.54 12.83 4.69
C ASP A 146 -9.78 13.70 4.54
N LEU A 147 -10.89 13.11 4.12
CA LEU A 147 -12.15 13.82 3.99
C LEU A 147 -12.72 14.08 5.39
N LYS A 148 -12.92 15.37 5.72
CA LYS A 148 -13.47 15.85 7.00
C LYS A 148 -14.04 17.26 6.80
N PRO A 149 -14.87 17.78 7.73
CA PRO A 149 -15.49 19.10 7.58
C PRO A 149 -14.49 20.24 7.36
N ASP A 150 -13.30 20.20 7.97
CA ASP A 150 -12.26 21.22 7.79
C ASP A 150 -11.66 21.25 6.37
N ASN A 151 -11.72 20.14 5.64
CA ASN A 151 -11.21 20.01 4.28
C ASN A 151 -12.32 20.22 3.22
N ILE A 152 -13.44 20.78 3.62
CA ILE A 152 -14.56 21.14 2.77
C ILE A 152 -14.86 22.62 2.95
N MET A 153 -14.68 23.41 1.92
CA MET A 153 -14.97 24.85 1.93
C MET A 153 -16.38 25.09 1.42
N VAL A 154 -17.11 25.95 2.13
CA VAL A 154 -18.39 26.51 1.68
C VAL A 154 -18.12 27.95 1.26
N VAL A 155 -18.20 28.17 -0.05
CA VAL A 155 -18.00 29.49 -0.69
C VAL A 155 -19.33 30.08 -1.13
N ASP A 156 -19.31 31.16 -1.84
CA ASP A 156 -20.48 31.93 -2.28
C ASP A 156 -21.73 31.11 -2.56
N SER A 157 -22.87 31.52 -2.03
CA SER A 157 -24.20 30.91 -2.27
C SER A 157 -24.31 29.44 -1.93
N MET A 158 -23.59 28.97 -0.90
CA MET A 158 -23.58 27.56 -0.46
C MET A 158 -22.94 26.58 -1.47
N ARG A 159 -22.04 27.04 -2.31
CA ARG A 159 -21.25 26.19 -3.18
C ARG A 159 -20.14 25.50 -2.36
N VAL A 160 -20.02 24.19 -2.53
CA VAL A 160 -19.07 23.35 -1.79
C VAL A 160 -17.86 23.03 -2.66
N LYS A 161 -16.66 23.12 -2.09
CA LYS A 161 -15.40 22.67 -2.70
C LYS A 161 -14.60 21.81 -1.75
N ILE A 162 -14.22 20.62 -2.19
CA ILE A 162 -13.33 19.69 -1.47
C ILE A 162 -11.90 20.19 -1.66
N THR A 163 -11.15 20.30 -0.57
CA THR A 163 -9.78 20.79 -0.52
C THR A 163 -8.88 19.77 0.19
N ASP A 164 -7.59 20.01 0.19
CA ASP A 164 -6.60 19.32 1.03
C ASP A 164 -6.61 17.80 0.93
N PHE A 165 -6.37 17.31 -0.30
CA PHE A 165 -6.14 15.89 -0.53
C PHE A 165 -5.08 15.37 0.44
N GLY A 166 -5.31 14.22 1.04
CA GLY A 166 -4.40 13.57 2.00
C GLY A 166 -3.08 13.07 1.40
N VAL A 167 -2.58 13.78 0.39
CA VAL A 167 -1.37 13.49 -0.42
C VAL A 167 -0.11 13.28 0.43
N ALA A 168 -0.06 13.94 1.60
CA ALA A 168 1.07 13.84 2.53
C ALA A 168 0.91 12.72 3.58
N ARG A 169 -0.22 12.05 3.64
CA ARG A 169 -0.50 10.97 4.59
C ARG A 169 -0.22 9.61 3.94
N GLY A 170 1.05 9.26 3.85
CA GLY A 170 1.44 7.87 3.77
C GLY A 170 1.30 7.28 5.17
N ASP A 171 0.51 6.23 5.36
CA ASP A 171 0.29 5.45 6.58
C ASP A 171 -0.14 6.22 7.86
N VAL A 172 -1.03 5.62 8.61
CA VAL A 172 -1.61 6.06 9.91
C VAL A 172 -0.54 6.37 10.98
N SER A 173 0.73 6.09 10.69
CA SER A 173 1.89 6.30 11.58
C SER A 173 2.23 7.77 11.88
N MET A 174 1.55 8.74 11.27
CA MET A 174 1.79 10.17 11.47
C MET A 174 0.72 10.89 12.33
N LEU A 175 -0.01 10.17 13.17
CA LEU A 175 -0.85 10.78 14.21
C LEU A 175 0.04 11.31 15.36
N THR A 176 0.90 12.31 15.03
CA THR A 176 1.70 13.06 16.01
C THR A 176 1.05 14.43 16.22
N GLY A 177 0.47 14.62 17.37
CA GLY A 177 -0.18 15.88 17.76
C GLY A 177 -0.71 15.81 19.18
N ALA A 178 -1.27 16.90 19.69
CA ALA A 178 -2.03 16.88 20.96
C ALA A 178 -3.21 15.90 20.83
N ALA A 179 -3.58 15.24 21.90
CA ALA A 179 -4.61 14.19 21.91
C ALA A 179 -5.93 14.63 21.25
N GLU A 180 -6.32 15.88 21.40
CA GLU A 180 -7.53 16.45 20.77
C GLU A 180 -7.45 16.53 19.25
N GLN A 181 -6.28 16.90 18.68
CA GLN A 181 -6.08 16.95 17.22
C GLN A 181 -6.06 15.53 16.62
N ILE A 182 -5.57 14.55 17.37
CA ILE A 182 -5.57 13.14 16.99
C ILE A 182 -7.00 12.63 16.97
N LEU A 183 -7.79 12.87 18.01
CA LEU A 183 -9.19 12.47 18.12
C LEU A 183 -10.05 13.06 17.00
N GLY A 184 -9.93 14.37 16.72
CA GLY A 184 -10.67 15.03 15.64
C GLY A 184 -10.36 14.44 14.25
N THR A 185 -9.13 13.96 14.04
CA THR A 185 -8.78 13.30 12.77
C THR A 185 -9.30 11.87 12.71
N ILE A 186 -9.20 11.09 13.79
CA ILE A 186 -9.67 9.69 13.85
C ILE A 186 -11.19 9.61 13.67
N ALA A 187 -11.93 10.64 14.09
CA ALA A 187 -13.39 10.67 14.04
C ALA A 187 -13.97 10.34 12.66
N TYR A 188 -13.35 10.82 11.59
CA TYR A 188 -13.82 10.62 10.20
C TYR A 188 -13.10 9.49 9.45
N LEU A 189 -11.97 8.98 9.96
CA LEU A 189 -11.24 7.91 9.29
C LEU A 189 -12.00 6.58 9.31
N ALA A 190 -11.98 5.89 8.19
CA ALA A 190 -12.59 4.56 8.08
C ALA A 190 -11.86 3.51 8.94
N PRO A 191 -12.58 2.51 9.52
CA PRO A 191 -11.98 1.48 10.36
C PRO A 191 -10.80 0.78 9.72
N GLU A 192 -10.90 0.38 8.45
CA GLU A 192 -9.84 -0.29 7.69
C GLU A 192 -8.57 0.56 7.57
N THR A 193 -8.70 1.89 7.53
CA THR A 193 -7.54 2.80 7.54
C THR A 193 -6.84 2.77 8.90
N LEU A 194 -7.61 2.72 9.99
CA LEU A 194 -7.09 2.75 11.35
C LEU A 194 -6.36 1.46 11.74
N ILE A 195 -6.80 0.31 11.21
CA ILE A 195 -6.18 -1.00 11.46
C ILE A 195 -5.16 -1.39 10.38
N GLY A 196 -4.85 -0.49 9.43
CA GLY A 196 -3.82 -0.71 8.41
C GLY A 196 -4.22 -1.65 7.28
N GLU A 197 -5.52 -1.89 7.07
CA GLU A 197 -6.01 -2.66 5.94
C GLU A 197 -5.90 -1.89 4.62
N LYS A 198 -6.21 -2.59 3.51
CA LYS A 198 -6.12 -2.02 2.16
C LYS A 198 -7.08 -0.85 1.98
N VAL A 199 -6.53 0.33 1.77
CA VAL A 199 -7.28 1.54 1.45
C VAL A 199 -7.85 1.48 0.03
N THR A 200 -9.17 1.62 -0.09
CA THR A 200 -9.90 1.71 -1.35
C THR A 200 -10.75 2.98 -1.37
N GLN A 201 -11.51 3.24 -2.43
CA GLN A 201 -12.48 4.35 -2.49
C GLN A 201 -13.52 4.30 -1.35
N ALA A 202 -13.75 3.14 -0.76
CA ALA A 202 -14.67 2.95 0.36
C ALA A 202 -14.32 3.78 1.61
N VAL A 203 -13.05 4.19 1.78
CA VAL A 203 -12.66 5.04 2.92
C VAL A 203 -13.26 6.45 2.82
N ASP A 204 -13.35 7.00 1.60
CA ASP A 204 -13.97 8.31 1.37
C ASP A 204 -15.49 8.23 1.53
N TYR A 205 -16.12 7.09 1.21
CA TYR A 205 -17.55 6.88 1.44
C TYR A 205 -17.88 6.80 2.94
N TYR A 206 -17.02 6.17 3.74
CA TYR A 206 -17.17 6.17 5.20
C TYR A 206 -17.02 7.57 5.78
N ALA A 207 -15.98 8.31 5.36
CA ALA A 207 -15.76 9.67 5.80
C ALA A 207 -16.93 10.60 5.42
N PHE A 208 -17.47 10.45 4.20
CA PHE A 208 -18.68 11.14 3.77
C PHE A 208 -19.88 10.76 4.65
N GLY A 209 -20.07 9.49 4.98
CA GLY A 209 -21.11 9.03 5.90
C GLY A 209 -20.97 9.66 7.29
N ALA A 210 -19.75 9.78 7.83
CA ALA A 210 -19.48 10.43 9.11
C ALA A 210 -19.81 11.92 9.11
N ILE A 211 -19.41 12.63 8.05
CA ILE A 211 -19.75 14.05 7.85
C ILE A 211 -21.27 14.24 7.75
N LEU A 212 -21.94 13.39 6.99
CA LEU A 212 -23.39 13.49 6.81
C LEU A 212 -24.17 13.18 8.09
N TYR A 213 -23.70 12.17 8.84
CA TYR A 213 -24.27 11.85 10.16
C TYR A 213 -24.16 13.04 11.11
N GLU A 214 -22.99 13.65 11.20
CA GLU A 214 -22.74 14.80 12.06
C GLU A 214 -23.53 16.05 11.61
N LEU A 215 -23.62 16.32 10.30
CA LEU A 215 -24.47 17.39 9.76
C LEU A 215 -25.95 17.22 10.13
N LEU A 216 -26.43 15.98 10.18
CA LEU A 216 -27.82 15.67 10.49
C LEU A 216 -28.12 15.73 11.99
N THR A 217 -27.20 15.31 12.83
CA THR A 217 -27.44 15.07 14.26
C THR A 217 -26.72 16.03 15.20
N GLY A 218 -25.64 16.68 14.74
CA GLY A 218 -24.71 17.43 15.59
C GLY A 218 -23.77 16.53 16.40
N HIS A 219 -23.80 15.21 16.20
CA HIS A 219 -22.99 14.23 16.90
C HIS A 219 -22.15 13.40 15.94
N LEU A 220 -20.97 12.97 16.36
CA LEU A 220 -20.18 12.01 15.61
C LEU A 220 -20.83 10.61 15.66
N PRO A 221 -20.69 9.78 14.62
CA PRO A 221 -21.31 8.44 14.60
C PRO A 221 -20.83 7.52 15.72
N ILE A 222 -19.58 7.67 16.14
CA ILE A 222 -18.98 6.97 17.29
C ILE A 222 -18.05 7.95 18.00
N GLU A 223 -18.27 8.17 19.29
CA GLU A 223 -17.53 9.12 20.13
C GLU A 223 -16.79 8.39 21.25
N ASP A 224 -15.54 8.73 21.47
CA ASP A 224 -14.77 8.32 22.64
C ASP A 224 -13.63 9.32 22.89
N ASN A 225 -13.32 9.55 24.16
CA ASN A 225 -12.25 10.48 24.57
C ASN A 225 -10.86 9.82 24.58
N VAL A 226 -10.77 8.50 24.34
CA VAL A 226 -9.53 7.75 24.30
C VAL A 226 -9.30 7.23 22.88
N PRO A 227 -8.23 7.66 22.17
CA PRO A 227 -8.00 7.31 20.78
C PRO A 227 -8.03 5.80 20.50
N ALA A 228 -7.37 5.01 21.33
CA ALA A 228 -7.32 3.55 21.15
C ALA A 228 -8.70 2.92 21.28
N ARG A 229 -9.53 3.39 22.24
CA ARG A 229 -10.90 2.89 22.43
C ARG A 229 -11.82 3.34 21.30
N LEU A 230 -11.67 4.57 20.80
CA LEU A 230 -12.40 5.06 19.62
C LEU A 230 -12.12 4.16 18.41
N ILE A 231 -10.86 3.78 18.18
CA ILE A 231 -10.47 2.88 17.09
C ILE A 231 -11.18 1.53 17.23
N MET A 232 -11.13 0.90 18.41
CA MET A 232 -11.78 -0.39 18.65
C MET A 232 -13.29 -0.31 18.44
N ARG A 233 -13.93 0.70 18.99
CA ARG A 233 -15.38 0.91 18.83
C ARG A 233 -15.78 1.09 17.36
N LYS A 234 -14.99 1.81 16.56
CA LYS A 234 -15.25 1.98 15.12
C LYS A 234 -15.15 0.68 14.33
N VAL A 235 -14.34 -0.28 14.77
CA VAL A 235 -14.20 -1.61 14.15
C VAL A 235 -15.34 -2.55 14.55
N GLU A 236 -15.80 -2.47 15.80
CA GLU A 236 -16.72 -3.45 16.40
C GLU A 236 -18.17 -2.98 16.43
N GLU A 237 -18.41 -1.68 16.63
CA GLU A 237 -19.73 -1.13 16.86
C GLU A 237 -20.33 -0.52 15.58
N ARG A 238 -21.66 -0.46 15.56
CA ARG A 238 -22.41 0.31 14.57
C ARG A 238 -22.87 1.63 15.19
N PRO A 239 -22.92 2.72 14.43
CA PRO A 239 -23.50 3.97 14.89
C PRO A 239 -24.95 3.79 15.33
N VAL A 240 -25.34 4.62 16.28
CA VAL A 240 -26.75 4.73 16.70
C VAL A 240 -27.57 5.28 15.52
N ASP A 241 -28.83 4.89 15.43
CA ASP A 241 -29.74 5.45 14.43
C ASP A 241 -29.83 6.97 14.58
N PRO A 242 -29.52 7.78 13.53
CA PRO A 242 -29.47 9.24 13.62
C PRO A 242 -30.82 9.84 14.04
N ARG A 243 -31.93 9.12 13.82
CA ARG A 243 -33.29 9.56 14.26
C ARG A 243 -33.46 9.58 15.79
N THR A 244 -32.57 8.94 16.52
CA THR A 244 -32.50 9.04 17.98
C THR A 244 -32.16 10.47 18.44
N TYR A 245 -31.37 11.18 17.63
CA TYR A 245 -30.97 12.56 17.93
C TYR A 245 -31.86 13.60 17.25
N ARG A 246 -32.45 13.23 16.09
CA ARG A 246 -33.27 14.14 15.30
C ARG A 246 -34.40 13.38 14.59
N GLU A 247 -35.62 13.49 15.10
CA GLU A 247 -36.79 12.70 14.67
C GLU A 247 -37.29 13.01 13.25
N ASP A 248 -37.05 14.23 12.73
CA ASP A 248 -37.48 14.63 11.39
C ASP A 248 -36.61 14.05 10.25
N ILE A 249 -35.58 13.26 10.55
CA ILE A 249 -34.76 12.57 9.56
C ILE A 249 -35.60 11.47 8.91
N PRO A 250 -35.81 11.49 7.57
CA PRO A 250 -36.51 10.42 6.87
C PRO A 250 -35.80 9.05 7.01
N GLN A 251 -36.58 7.96 7.12
CA GLN A 251 -36.04 6.58 7.25
C GLN A 251 -35.00 6.26 6.17
N TRP A 252 -35.32 6.53 4.90
CA TRP A 252 -34.41 6.27 3.78
C TRP A 252 -33.05 6.97 3.93
N LEU A 253 -33.03 8.17 4.50
CA LEU A 253 -31.80 8.94 4.72
C LEU A 253 -30.99 8.36 5.88
N ALA A 254 -31.66 7.97 6.96
CA ALA A 254 -31.03 7.26 8.07
C ALA A 254 -30.38 5.95 7.60
N ASP A 255 -31.11 5.13 6.82
CA ASP A 255 -30.61 3.87 6.28
C ASP A 255 -29.42 4.07 5.32
N ALA A 256 -29.48 5.11 4.49
CA ALA A 256 -28.39 5.45 3.57
C ALA A 256 -27.12 5.86 4.34
N VAL A 257 -27.24 6.69 5.37
CA VAL A 257 -26.11 7.11 6.22
C VAL A 257 -25.50 5.92 6.97
N LEU A 258 -26.33 5.08 7.59
CA LEU A 258 -25.86 3.88 8.27
C LEU A 258 -25.22 2.88 7.30
N GLY A 259 -25.71 2.82 6.06
CA GLY A 259 -25.11 2.01 4.98
C GLY A 259 -23.73 2.51 4.56
N LEU A 260 -23.47 3.83 4.59
CA LEU A 260 -22.15 4.43 4.35
C LEU A 260 -21.19 4.15 5.52
N LEU A 261 -21.69 4.08 6.75
CA LEU A 261 -20.91 3.90 7.98
C LEU A 261 -20.66 2.43 8.37
N HIS A 262 -20.99 1.48 7.48
CA HIS A 262 -20.77 0.07 7.79
C HIS A 262 -19.27 -0.21 8.06
N PRO A 263 -18.88 -0.88 9.19
CA PRO A 263 -17.48 -1.12 9.52
C PRO A 263 -16.72 -1.88 8.43
N LYS A 264 -17.34 -2.90 7.82
CA LYS A 264 -16.73 -3.72 6.76
C LYS A 264 -16.90 -3.04 5.40
N PRO A 265 -15.79 -2.71 4.69
CA PRO A 265 -15.84 -2.02 3.40
C PRO A 265 -16.72 -2.71 2.34
N GLN A 266 -16.75 -4.06 2.33
CA GLN A 266 -17.52 -4.86 1.35
C GLN A 266 -19.04 -4.78 1.54
N GLN A 267 -19.49 -4.47 2.76
CA GLN A 267 -20.91 -4.32 3.13
C GLN A 267 -21.36 -2.86 3.11
N ARG A 268 -20.43 -1.94 2.85
CA ARG A 268 -20.68 -0.52 2.74
C ARG A 268 -21.29 -0.19 1.37
N MET A 269 -22.02 0.89 1.28
CA MET A 269 -22.47 1.42 -0.02
C MET A 269 -21.25 1.61 -0.96
N GLN A 270 -21.27 0.98 -2.13
CA GLN A 270 -20.09 0.82 -2.98
C GLN A 270 -19.83 2.01 -3.91
N SER A 271 -20.72 3.00 -3.96
CA SER A 271 -20.51 4.21 -4.77
C SER A 271 -21.36 5.37 -4.30
N VAL A 272 -20.85 6.59 -4.45
CA VAL A 272 -21.66 7.81 -4.27
C VAL A 272 -22.81 7.89 -5.27
N LYS A 273 -22.71 7.21 -6.42
CA LYS A 273 -23.79 7.10 -7.40
C LYS A 273 -25.02 6.41 -6.79
N ALA A 274 -24.83 5.34 -6.00
CA ALA A 274 -25.92 4.67 -5.31
C ALA A 274 -26.62 5.59 -4.30
N PHE A 275 -25.85 6.43 -3.58
CA PHE A 275 -26.43 7.44 -2.69
C PHE A 275 -27.25 8.49 -3.47
N VAL A 276 -26.72 9.00 -4.60
CA VAL A 276 -27.43 9.98 -5.44
C VAL A 276 -28.71 9.39 -6.04
N GLN A 277 -28.70 8.13 -6.45
CA GLN A 277 -29.90 7.43 -6.93
C GLN A 277 -30.95 7.28 -5.83
N ASN A 278 -30.53 6.97 -4.62
CA ASN A 278 -31.44 6.90 -3.47
C ASN A 278 -32.04 8.27 -3.13
N LEU A 279 -31.21 9.31 -3.18
CA LEU A 279 -31.65 10.69 -3.04
C LEU A 279 -32.69 11.08 -4.10
N ALA A 280 -32.42 10.76 -5.38
CA ALA A 280 -33.32 11.06 -6.50
C ALA A 280 -34.67 10.34 -6.41
N ALA A 281 -34.67 9.11 -5.85
CA ALA A 281 -35.90 8.33 -5.67
C ALA A 281 -36.84 8.88 -4.57
N HIS A 282 -36.31 9.68 -3.64
CA HIS A 282 -37.04 10.18 -2.47
C HIS A 282 -37.14 11.69 -2.36
N ALA A 283 -36.51 12.42 -3.30
CA ALA A 283 -36.62 13.90 -3.33
C ALA A 283 -38.01 14.35 -3.80
N PRO A 284 -38.61 15.40 -3.19
CA PRO A 284 -39.83 16.00 -3.72
C PRO A 284 -39.60 16.54 -5.14
N ALA A 285 -40.61 16.44 -5.99
CA ALA A 285 -40.58 16.78 -7.42
C ALA A 285 -40.32 18.29 -7.75
N ASP A 286 -40.03 19.10 -6.76
CA ASP A 286 -39.99 20.53 -6.88
C ASP A 286 -38.58 21.11 -6.64
N GLU A 287 -37.61 20.79 -7.47
CA GLU A 287 -36.39 21.58 -7.75
C GLU A 287 -35.47 20.82 -8.69
N SER A 288 -35.33 21.29 -9.90
CA SER A 288 -34.26 21.08 -10.91
C SER A 288 -33.22 19.93 -10.66
N LEU A 289 -33.70 18.72 -10.42
CA LEU A 289 -32.84 17.49 -10.41
C LEU A 289 -32.34 17.13 -11.83
N ASP A 290 -32.90 17.72 -12.89
CA ASP A 290 -32.52 17.47 -14.28
C ASP A 290 -31.05 17.86 -14.56
N SER A 291 -30.48 18.83 -13.82
CA SER A 291 -29.05 19.16 -13.89
C SER A 291 -28.14 18.12 -13.22
N VAL A 292 -28.71 17.28 -12.33
CA VAL A 292 -27.96 16.29 -11.52
C VAL A 292 -27.66 15.03 -12.33
N THR A 293 -28.63 14.61 -13.17
CA THR A 293 -28.51 13.40 -13.99
C THR A 293 -27.59 13.61 -15.19
N ALA A 294 -27.55 14.81 -15.74
CA ALA A 294 -26.70 15.13 -16.90
C ALA A 294 -25.18 15.09 -16.59
N THR A 295 -24.77 15.43 -15.38
CA THR A 295 -23.34 15.49 -14.99
C THR A 295 -22.76 14.14 -14.57
N VAL A 296 -23.60 13.16 -14.19
CA VAL A 296 -23.16 11.81 -13.80
C VAL A 296 -23.24 10.80 -14.98
N GLY A 297 -23.64 11.27 -16.17
CA GLY A 297 -23.67 10.43 -17.39
C GLY A 297 -24.65 9.27 -17.34
N VAL A 298 -25.78 9.41 -16.65
CA VAL A 298 -26.85 8.40 -16.59
C VAL A 298 -28.08 8.96 -17.29
N ASN A 299 -28.24 8.62 -18.55
CA ASN A 299 -29.54 8.72 -19.22
C ASN A 299 -30.46 7.65 -18.67
N ILE A 300 -31.54 8.04 -17.99
CA ILE A 300 -32.54 7.11 -17.40
C ILE A 300 -33.28 6.33 -18.49
N SER A 301 -33.22 6.76 -19.76
CA SER A 301 -33.82 6.09 -20.90
C SER A 301 -33.04 4.84 -21.39
N ASP A 302 -31.80 4.61 -20.90
CA ASP A 302 -30.94 3.52 -21.34
C ASP A 302 -30.91 2.30 -20.40
N LEU A 303 -31.89 2.16 -19.50
CA LEU A 303 -32.11 0.91 -18.77
C LEU A 303 -32.78 -0.10 -19.71
N PRO A 304 -32.08 -1.16 -20.16
CA PRO A 304 -32.71 -2.20 -20.94
C PRO A 304 -33.72 -2.93 -20.05
N THR A 305 -35.02 -2.73 -20.33
CA THR A 305 -36.03 -3.67 -19.91
C THR A 305 -35.66 -5.01 -20.53
N ALA A 306 -35.15 -5.91 -19.68
CA ALA A 306 -34.73 -7.24 -20.07
C ALA A 306 -35.92 -8.06 -20.55
N ALA A 307 -36.22 -7.94 -21.83
CA ALA A 307 -36.94 -9.01 -22.53
C ALA A 307 -35.87 -10.08 -22.86
N PHE A 308 -35.78 -11.08 -22.00
CA PHE A 308 -35.13 -12.35 -22.33
C PHE A 308 -35.86 -13.00 -23.50
N LYS A 309 -35.54 -12.60 -24.75
CA LYS A 309 -35.86 -13.40 -25.92
C LYS A 309 -34.87 -14.56 -25.96
N ARG A 310 -35.40 -15.78 -25.83
CA ARG A 310 -34.69 -17.05 -26.07
C ARG A 310 -33.98 -16.97 -27.40
N PHE A 311 -32.65 -16.92 -27.38
CA PHE A 311 -31.83 -17.05 -28.56
C PHE A 311 -31.82 -18.52 -28.99
N PRO A 312 -32.19 -18.84 -30.24
CA PRO A 312 -32.07 -20.19 -30.75
C PRO A 312 -30.57 -20.50 -30.98
N LEU A 313 -30.09 -21.55 -30.33
CA LEU A 313 -28.68 -22.02 -30.39
C LEU A 313 -28.17 -22.31 -31.80
N VAL A 314 -29.05 -22.45 -32.79
CA VAL A 314 -28.72 -22.85 -34.16
C VAL A 314 -28.20 -21.69 -35.02
N SER A 315 -28.47 -20.41 -34.64
CA SER A 315 -28.00 -19.27 -35.42
C SER A 315 -26.55 -18.83 -35.02
N LEU A 316 -25.96 -19.39 -33.95
CA LEU A 316 -24.64 -19.03 -33.46
C LEU A 316 -23.50 -19.62 -34.33
N LEU A 317 -23.75 -20.75 -35.02
CA LEU A 317 -22.76 -21.44 -35.82
C LEU A 317 -22.50 -20.77 -37.21
N SER A 318 -23.43 -19.94 -37.69
CA SER A 318 -23.29 -19.25 -38.98
C SER A 318 -22.42 -18.01 -38.95
N PHE A 319 -21.96 -17.54 -37.76
CA PHE A 319 -21.10 -16.36 -37.60
C PHE A 319 -19.61 -16.68 -37.44
N VAL A 320 -19.19 -17.92 -37.68
CA VAL A 320 -17.78 -18.31 -37.64
C VAL A 320 -17.11 -17.87 -38.94
N ARG A 321 -16.47 -16.70 -38.95
CA ARG A 321 -15.60 -16.28 -40.03
C ARG A 321 -14.15 -16.24 -39.55
N ILE A 322 -13.35 -17.19 -40.00
CA ILE A 322 -11.88 -17.12 -39.93
C ILE A 322 -11.43 -16.25 -41.08
N ARG A 323 -10.81 -15.11 -40.78
CA ARG A 323 -10.25 -14.22 -41.81
C ARG A 323 -8.77 -14.57 -41.99
N PRO A 324 -8.34 -14.95 -43.22
CA PRO A 324 -6.92 -15.12 -43.48
C PRO A 324 -6.21 -13.76 -43.31
N LEU A 325 -5.13 -13.74 -42.53
CA LEU A 325 -4.31 -12.54 -42.34
C LEU A 325 -3.45 -12.30 -43.60
N THR A 326 -3.38 -11.04 -44.02
CA THR A 326 -2.44 -10.60 -45.03
C THR A 326 -1.00 -10.63 -44.48
N LEU A 327 0.01 -10.68 -45.32
CA LEU A 327 1.42 -10.60 -44.94
C LEU A 327 1.71 -9.36 -44.07
N ARG A 328 1.07 -8.21 -44.39
CA ARG A 328 1.19 -6.97 -43.65
C ARG A 328 0.66 -7.12 -42.23
N GLU A 329 -0.49 -7.78 -42.03
CA GLU A 329 -1.08 -8.04 -40.73
C GLU A 329 -0.22 -9.00 -39.90
N LEU A 330 0.36 -10.02 -40.52
CA LEU A 330 1.31 -10.94 -39.91
C LEU A 330 2.57 -10.21 -39.41
N VAL A 331 3.17 -9.38 -40.26
CA VAL A 331 4.36 -8.58 -39.86
C VAL A 331 4.03 -7.62 -38.72
N MET A 332 2.90 -6.91 -38.80
CA MET A 332 2.48 -6.02 -37.72
C MET A 332 2.20 -6.77 -36.39
N SER A 333 1.56 -7.93 -36.48
CA SER A 333 1.34 -8.77 -35.31
C SER A 333 2.65 -9.23 -34.67
N ALA A 334 3.64 -9.59 -35.48
CA ALA A 334 4.97 -9.96 -35.00
C ALA A 334 5.69 -8.78 -34.35
N VAL A 335 5.66 -7.60 -34.96
CA VAL A 335 6.27 -6.37 -34.41
C VAL A 335 5.62 -6.00 -33.09
N LEU A 336 4.29 -6.01 -33.01
CA LEU A 336 3.57 -5.69 -31.76
C LEU A 336 3.81 -6.74 -30.67
N ALA A 337 3.92 -8.03 -31.03
CA ALA A 337 4.28 -9.08 -30.08
C ALA A 337 5.70 -8.88 -29.51
N CYS A 338 6.65 -8.47 -30.34
CA CYS A 338 8.00 -8.09 -29.90
C CYS A 338 7.97 -6.87 -28.97
N MET A 339 7.14 -5.86 -29.26
CA MET A 339 6.95 -4.71 -28.38
C MET A 339 6.34 -5.12 -27.04
N VAL A 340 5.35 -5.99 -27.04
CA VAL A 340 4.75 -6.55 -25.81
C VAL A 340 5.80 -7.31 -25.00
N ALA A 341 6.63 -8.12 -25.63
CA ALA A 341 7.73 -8.81 -24.96
C ALA A 341 8.72 -7.81 -24.35
N ALA A 342 9.12 -6.77 -25.10
CA ALA A 342 9.99 -5.73 -24.59
C ALA A 342 9.38 -4.98 -23.39
N VAL A 343 8.11 -4.58 -23.46
CA VAL A 343 7.38 -3.93 -22.35
C VAL A 343 7.29 -4.84 -21.14
N SER A 344 7.09 -6.15 -21.35
CA SER A 344 7.00 -7.12 -20.24
C SER A 344 8.32 -7.29 -19.49
N LEU A 345 9.45 -6.93 -20.10
CA LEU A 345 10.78 -6.95 -19.47
C LEU A 345 11.12 -5.63 -18.74
N THR A 346 10.30 -4.60 -18.88
CA THR A 346 10.47 -3.31 -18.20
C THR A 346 10.01 -3.36 -16.74
N SER A 347 10.26 -2.27 -16.02
CA SER A 347 9.74 -2.08 -14.65
C SER A 347 8.21 -2.19 -14.57
N PHE A 348 7.48 -1.78 -15.63
CA PHE A 348 6.03 -1.94 -15.72
C PHE A 348 5.61 -3.41 -15.84
N GLY A 349 6.26 -4.19 -16.69
CA GLY A 349 6.03 -5.63 -16.81
C GLY A 349 6.36 -6.38 -15.51
N ASN A 350 7.43 -5.99 -14.84
CA ASN A 350 7.77 -6.53 -13.52
C ASN A 350 6.71 -6.19 -12.45
N PHE A 351 6.14 -4.98 -12.49
CA PHE A 351 5.02 -4.61 -11.63
C PHE A 351 3.81 -5.52 -11.86
N LEU A 352 3.40 -5.72 -13.12
CA LEU A 352 2.28 -6.61 -13.46
C LEU A 352 2.55 -8.07 -13.06
N SER A 353 3.79 -8.53 -13.22
CA SER A 353 4.20 -9.87 -12.77
C SER A 353 4.07 -10.04 -11.25
N ARG A 354 4.41 -9.02 -10.46
CA ARG A 354 4.23 -9.04 -9.00
C ARG A 354 2.75 -9.14 -8.61
N VAL A 355 1.89 -8.35 -9.23
CA VAL A 355 0.43 -8.43 -8.99
C VAL A 355 -0.11 -9.83 -9.32
N ASN A 356 0.42 -10.45 -10.38
CA ASN A 356 0.03 -11.81 -10.75
C ASN A 356 0.51 -12.85 -9.72
N ILE A 357 1.74 -12.72 -9.22
CA ILE A 357 2.29 -13.59 -8.16
C ILE A 357 1.41 -13.54 -6.91
N ASP A 358 1.02 -12.34 -6.45
CA ASP A 358 0.15 -12.18 -5.27
C ASP A 358 -1.18 -12.93 -5.46
N ARG A 359 -1.78 -12.79 -6.64
CA ARG A 359 -3.03 -13.50 -6.96
C ARG A 359 -2.86 -15.02 -6.96
N LEU A 360 -1.74 -15.52 -7.48
CA LEU A 360 -1.45 -16.95 -7.49
C LEU A 360 -1.27 -17.49 -6.07
N PHE A 361 -0.59 -16.77 -5.17
CA PHE A 361 -0.49 -17.14 -3.77
C PHE A 361 -1.87 -17.17 -3.10
N THR A 362 -2.68 -16.14 -3.30
CA THR A 362 -4.04 -16.05 -2.73
C THR A 362 -4.95 -17.18 -3.24
N LEU A 363 -4.90 -17.49 -4.54
CA LEU A 363 -5.71 -18.57 -5.15
C LEU A 363 -5.25 -19.96 -4.67
N ARG A 364 -3.95 -20.16 -4.50
CA ARG A 364 -3.40 -21.42 -4.00
C ARG A 364 -3.82 -21.69 -2.55
N GLY A 365 -3.96 -20.63 -1.76
CA GLY A 365 -4.24 -20.73 -0.34
C GLY A 365 -3.01 -21.10 0.51
N PRO A 366 -3.19 -21.22 1.83
CA PRO A 366 -2.10 -21.51 2.76
C PRO A 366 -1.62 -22.95 2.67
N LEU A 367 -0.31 -23.12 2.92
CA LEU A 367 0.39 -24.42 3.03
C LEU A 367 0.98 -24.55 4.43
N THR A 368 1.41 -25.75 4.79
CA THR A 368 2.10 -26.01 6.06
C THR A 368 3.61 -25.84 5.91
N PRO A 369 4.30 -25.02 6.72
CA PRO A 369 5.74 -24.92 6.76
C PRO A 369 6.38 -26.20 7.33
N SER A 370 7.73 -26.26 7.37
CA SER A 370 8.43 -27.32 8.07
C SER A 370 8.17 -27.22 9.57
N SER A 371 7.85 -28.36 10.18
CA SER A 371 7.72 -28.44 11.64
C SER A 371 9.05 -28.24 12.38
N ASP A 372 10.18 -28.30 11.66
CA ASP A 372 11.53 -28.20 12.24
C ASP A 372 11.98 -26.78 12.52
N VAL A 373 11.18 -25.81 12.11
CA VAL A 373 11.45 -24.38 12.31
C VAL A 373 10.37 -23.78 13.21
N VAL A 374 10.81 -23.06 14.23
CA VAL A 374 9.94 -22.33 15.17
C VAL A 374 10.47 -20.92 15.40
N VAL A 375 9.61 -20.00 15.80
CA VAL A 375 9.96 -18.61 16.10
C VAL A 375 9.69 -18.32 17.59
N VAL A 376 10.67 -17.73 18.25
CA VAL A 376 10.53 -17.10 19.57
C VAL A 376 10.49 -15.59 19.38
N ALA A 377 9.33 -15.02 19.59
CA ALA A 377 8.99 -13.66 19.26
C ALA A 377 9.28 -12.71 20.44
N ILE A 378 10.09 -11.70 20.21
CA ILE A 378 10.18 -10.55 21.08
C ILE A 378 9.02 -9.62 20.70
N ASP A 379 7.88 -9.84 21.34
CA ASP A 379 6.61 -9.19 21.09
C ASP A 379 6.21 -8.22 22.20
N GLU A 380 5.12 -7.46 22.03
CA GLU A 380 4.60 -6.53 23.05
C GLU A 380 4.32 -7.22 24.40
N PRO A 381 3.68 -8.41 24.44
CA PRO A 381 3.51 -9.14 25.68
C PRO A 381 4.83 -9.43 26.41
N SER A 382 5.91 -9.69 25.66
CA SER A 382 7.22 -9.95 26.25
C SER A 382 7.79 -8.71 26.98
N TYR A 383 7.65 -7.52 26.39
CA TYR A 383 8.05 -6.27 27.03
C TYR A 383 7.22 -6.00 28.28
N LEU A 384 5.91 -6.19 28.21
CA LEU A 384 4.99 -5.95 29.32
C LEU A 384 5.21 -6.93 30.48
N ASN A 385 5.25 -8.24 30.21
CA ASN A 385 5.35 -9.26 31.26
C ASN A 385 6.74 -9.32 31.92
N LEU A 386 7.80 -8.91 31.21
CA LEU A 386 9.15 -8.81 31.77
C LEU A 386 9.47 -7.42 32.31
N ASN A 387 8.48 -6.50 32.28
CA ASN A 387 8.61 -5.12 32.76
C ASN A 387 9.79 -4.36 32.10
N ILE A 388 9.99 -4.57 30.79
CA ILE A 388 11.04 -3.92 30.02
C ILE A 388 10.42 -2.71 29.29
N PRO A 389 10.98 -1.48 29.42
CA PRO A 389 10.49 -0.34 28.67
C PRO A 389 10.70 -0.55 27.17
N MET A 390 9.66 -0.33 26.34
CA MET A 390 9.69 -0.60 24.89
C MET A 390 10.76 0.20 24.11
N ALA A 391 11.26 1.30 24.68
CA ALA A 391 12.32 2.12 24.09
C ALA A 391 13.74 1.63 24.42
N THR A 392 13.89 0.60 25.25
CA THR A 392 15.19 0.07 25.65
C THR A 392 15.61 -1.12 24.80
N ALA A 393 16.91 -1.27 24.60
CA ALA A 393 17.45 -2.47 23.99
C ALA A 393 17.14 -3.71 24.83
N TRP A 394 16.86 -4.82 24.19
CA TRP A 394 16.52 -6.07 24.86
C TRP A 394 17.70 -6.57 25.71
N PRO A 395 17.50 -6.88 27.02
CA PRO A 395 18.57 -7.24 27.93
C PRO A 395 19.26 -8.55 27.53
N ARG A 396 20.60 -8.55 27.46
CA ARG A 396 21.38 -9.71 26.99
C ARG A 396 21.41 -10.90 27.93
N ASN A 397 21.24 -10.67 29.23
CA ASN A 397 21.08 -11.75 30.23
C ASN A 397 19.83 -12.60 29.94
N LEU A 398 18.77 -12.03 29.36
CA LEU A 398 17.59 -12.80 28.96
C LEU A 398 17.90 -13.72 27.78
N HIS A 399 18.74 -13.29 26.83
CA HIS A 399 19.19 -14.17 25.74
C HIS A 399 20.02 -15.36 26.28
N ALA A 400 20.86 -15.15 27.31
CA ALA A 400 21.54 -16.24 27.97
C ALA A 400 20.56 -17.23 28.61
N GLN A 401 19.55 -16.75 29.33
CA GLN A 401 18.49 -17.58 29.91
C GLN A 401 17.70 -18.34 28.83
N LEU A 402 17.36 -17.68 27.71
CA LEU A 402 16.70 -18.34 26.60
C LEU A 402 17.54 -19.50 26.05
N ILE A 403 18.84 -19.26 25.81
CA ILE A 403 19.73 -20.33 25.31
C ILE A 403 19.76 -21.51 26.29
N ASP A 404 19.85 -21.28 27.59
CA ASP A 404 19.82 -22.32 28.60
C ASP A 404 18.51 -23.15 28.58
N ARG A 405 17.38 -22.46 28.39
CA ARG A 405 16.09 -23.14 28.21
C ARG A 405 16.06 -23.99 26.93
N LEU A 406 16.59 -23.48 25.84
CA LEU A 406 16.65 -24.20 24.56
C LEU A 406 17.62 -25.38 24.60
N VAL A 407 18.74 -25.26 25.30
CA VAL A 407 19.67 -26.39 25.57
C VAL A 407 18.95 -27.53 26.32
N ASN A 408 18.27 -27.15 27.43
CA ASN A 408 17.52 -28.12 28.24
C ASN A 408 16.34 -28.74 27.48
N ALA A 409 15.77 -28.03 26.52
CA ALA A 409 14.71 -28.53 25.63
C ALA A 409 15.24 -29.37 24.45
N GLY A 410 16.55 -29.49 24.28
CA GLY A 410 17.16 -30.25 23.19
C GLY A 410 17.00 -29.58 21.81
N ALA A 411 17.00 -28.27 21.75
CA ALA A 411 16.95 -27.55 20.47
C ALA A 411 18.18 -27.84 19.62
N LYS A 412 18.02 -27.90 18.30
CA LYS A 412 19.11 -28.17 17.35
C LYS A 412 20.07 -27.00 17.24
N ARG A 413 19.55 -25.80 17.17
CA ARG A 413 20.27 -24.51 17.11
C ARG A 413 19.36 -23.32 17.36
N VAL A 414 19.96 -22.18 17.69
CA VAL A 414 19.27 -20.90 17.80
C VAL A 414 19.82 -19.93 16.77
N VAL A 415 18.96 -19.12 16.18
CA VAL A 415 19.26 -18.15 15.13
C VAL A 415 18.71 -16.80 15.56
N PHE A 416 19.58 -15.84 15.79
CA PHE A 416 19.20 -14.49 16.18
C PHE A 416 19.10 -13.57 14.96
N ASP A 417 17.91 -13.16 14.62
CA ASP A 417 17.62 -12.08 13.67
C ASP A 417 17.75 -10.73 14.39
N ILE A 418 18.91 -10.52 15.01
CA ILE A 418 19.24 -9.36 15.83
C ILE A 418 20.72 -9.03 15.59
N LEU A 419 21.01 -7.73 15.50
CA LEU A 419 22.37 -7.23 15.34
C LEU A 419 22.98 -6.91 16.72
N PHE A 420 24.00 -7.66 17.12
CA PHE A 420 24.76 -7.47 18.39
C PHE A 420 26.07 -6.71 18.16
N VAL A 421 25.98 -5.50 17.63
CA VAL A 421 27.13 -4.74 17.09
C VAL A 421 28.05 -4.18 18.19
N ASN A 422 27.48 -3.73 19.31
CA ASN A 422 28.22 -3.08 20.39
C ASN A 422 28.07 -3.85 21.71
N ASP A 423 29.01 -3.63 22.62
CA ASP A 423 28.85 -4.05 24.00
C ASP A 423 27.68 -3.30 24.64
N SER A 424 27.01 -3.93 25.60
CA SER A 424 25.94 -3.27 26.35
C SER A 424 26.51 -2.45 27.52
N ASN A 425 25.63 -1.74 28.22
CA ASN A 425 26.02 -1.07 29.47
C ASN A 425 26.17 -2.03 30.66
N ASP A 426 25.97 -3.35 30.45
CA ASP A 426 26.09 -4.38 31.45
C ASP A 426 27.09 -5.45 30.96
N PRO A 427 28.38 -5.31 31.29
CA PRO A 427 29.42 -6.28 30.91
C PRO A 427 29.20 -7.69 31.48
N ALA A 428 28.48 -7.83 32.59
CA ALA A 428 28.16 -9.13 33.16
C ALA A 428 27.13 -9.87 32.32
N ALA A 429 26.11 -9.14 31.84
CA ALA A 429 25.12 -9.67 30.93
C ALA A 429 25.74 -10.03 29.55
N ASP A 430 26.68 -9.21 29.07
CA ASP A 430 27.42 -9.50 27.82
C ASP A 430 28.22 -10.79 27.94
N LYS A 431 28.97 -10.95 29.04
CA LYS A 431 29.74 -12.17 29.30
C LYS A 431 28.82 -13.38 29.44
N ALA A 432 27.72 -13.28 30.20
CA ALA A 432 26.77 -14.38 30.33
C ALA A 432 26.18 -14.82 29.00
N PHE A 433 25.87 -13.87 28.12
CA PHE A 433 25.38 -14.17 26.76
C PHE A 433 26.45 -14.81 25.89
N ALA A 434 27.69 -14.27 25.89
CA ALA A 434 28.82 -14.85 25.16
C ALA A 434 29.11 -16.31 25.60
N ASP A 435 29.06 -16.57 26.90
CA ASP A 435 29.27 -17.91 27.44
C ASP A 435 28.10 -18.88 27.08
N ALA A 436 26.89 -18.35 26.97
CA ALA A 436 25.72 -19.12 26.54
C ALA A 436 25.77 -19.52 25.04
N LEU A 437 26.27 -18.62 24.17
CA LEU A 437 26.40 -18.89 22.72
C LEU A 437 27.20 -20.16 22.41
N GLY A 438 28.18 -20.52 23.26
CA GLY A 438 28.97 -21.74 23.10
C GLY A 438 28.26 -23.04 23.51
N ARG A 439 27.11 -22.97 24.20
CA ARG A 439 26.37 -24.13 24.73
C ARG A 439 25.40 -24.74 23.72
N LEU A 440 24.91 -23.95 22.80
CA LEU A 440 24.04 -24.36 21.71
C LEU A 440 24.58 -23.74 20.40
N PRO A 441 24.62 -24.47 19.27
CA PRO A 441 25.01 -23.89 18.00
C PRO A 441 24.17 -22.63 17.70
N SER A 442 24.78 -21.47 17.91
CA SER A 442 24.13 -20.17 17.84
C SER A 442 24.58 -19.41 16.59
N ILE A 443 23.64 -18.87 15.83
CA ILE A 443 23.89 -18.07 14.63
C ILE A 443 23.43 -16.64 14.89
N LEU A 444 24.31 -15.68 14.60
CA LEU A 444 24.04 -14.27 14.83
C LEU A 444 23.79 -13.52 13.53
N GLY A 445 22.91 -12.52 13.61
CA GLY A 445 22.65 -11.60 12.52
C GLY A 445 23.83 -10.68 12.21
N THR A 446 24.09 -10.46 10.93
CA THR A 446 25.01 -9.46 10.40
C THR A 446 24.34 -8.68 9.28
N SER A 447 24.85 -7.48 8.96
CA SER A 447 24.28 -6.67 7.90
C SER A 447 25.36 -5.96 7.11
N VAL A 448 25.02 -5.41 5.95
CA VAL A 448 25.87 -4.54 5.16
C VAL A 448 25.20 -3.17 5.11
N GLY A 449 25.90 -2.17 5.67
CA GLY A 449 25.50 -0.78 5.60
C GLY A 449 26.20 -0.10 4.40
N PHE A 450 25.58 0.98 3.92
CA PHE A 450 26.17 1.85 2.90
C PHE A 450 26.33 3.25 3.48
N SER A 451 27.55 3.76 3.54
CA SER A 451 27.85 5.14 3.90
C SER A 451 28.22 5.94 2.68
N GLN A 452 27.59 7.10 2.50
CA GLN A 452 27.93 8.01 1.43
C GLN A 452 29.12 8.87 1.88
N GLN A 453 30.26 8.73 1.21
CA GLN A 453 31.41 9.58 1.44
C GLN A 453 31.53 10.63 0.33
N ALA A 454 31.58 11.89 0.72
CA ALA A 454 31.81 13.00 -0.20
C ALA A 454 33.29 13.15 -0.48
N THR A 455 33.67 13.32 -1.76
CA THR A 455 34.99 13.68 -2.22
C THR A 455 34.94 15.00 -3.00
N LEU A 456 36.05 15.59 -3.28
CA LEU A 456 36.15 16.83 -4.09
C LEU A 456 35.56 16.68 -5.51
N ASN A 457 35.44 15.44 -6.01
CA ASN A 457 34.95 15.13 -7.37
C ASN A 457 33.61 14.40 -7.39
N GLY A 458 32.86 14.31 -6.25
CA GLY A 458 31.56 13.61 -6.18
C GLY A 458 31.42 12.83 -4.88
N SER A 459 30.37 12.05 -4.78
CA SER A 459 30.15 11.13 -3.66
C SER A 459 30.13 9.67 -4.16
N PHE A 460 30.67 8.75 -3.34
CA PHE A 460 30.61 7.33 -3.57
C PHE A 460 30.01 6.62 -2.37
N LEU A 461 29.36 5.49 -2.62
CA LEU A 461 28.81 4.62 -1.58
C LEU A 461 29.91 3.65 -1.14
N LEU A 462 30.27 3.73 0.15
CA LEU A 462 31.18 2.76 0.77
C LEU A 462 30.38 1.68 1.47
N GLU A 463 30.61 0.42 1.10
CA GLU A 463 30.08 -0.72 1.85
C GLU A 463 30.75 -0.79 3.22
N GLN A 464 29.94 -1.00 4.26
CA GLN A 464 30.42 -1.20 5.63
C GLN A 464 29.79 -2.47 6.20
N ALA A 465 30.63 -3.43 6.56
CA ALA A 465 30.17 -4.65 7.23
C ALA A 465 29.76 -4.32 8.67
N ILE A 466 28.52 -4.62 9.03
CA ILE A 466 27.99 -4.50 10.38
C ILE A 466 28.02 -5.90 11.02
N ARG A 467 29.09 -6.19 11.73
CA ARG A 467 29.35 -7.50 12.36
C ARG A 467 28.98 -7.49 13.85
N PRO A 468 28.65 -8.64 14.43
CA PRO A 468 28.57 -8.77 15.88
C PRO A 468 29.85 -8.37 16.58
N ALA A 469 29.75 -7.87 17.83
CA ALA A 469 30.93 -7.59 18.63
C ALA A 469 31.84 -8.83 18.73
N PRO A 470 33.18 -8.65 18.72
CA PRO A 470 34.14 -9.76 18.64
C PRO A 470 33.94 -10.86 19.68
N MET A 471 33.52 -10.48 20.91
CA MET A 471 33.27 -11.43 21.99
C MET A 471 32.10 -12.37 21.71
N PHE A 472 31.11 -11.95 20.91
CA PHE A 472 29.96 -12.79 20.51
C PHE A 472 30.27 -13.57 19.25
N GLU A 473 30.90 -12.91 18.26
CA GLU A 473 31.26 -13.54 17.00
C GLU A 473 32.17 -14.76 17.18
N GLN A 474 33.18 -14.68 18.08
CA GLN A 474 34.09 -15.77 18.38
C GLN A 474 33.41 -16.99 19.02
N LYS A 475 32.29 -16.81 19.70
CA LYS A 475 31.52 -17.87 20.38
C LYS A 475 30.37 -18.42 19.53
N ALA A 476 29.96 -17.66 18.52
CA ALA A 476 28.88 -18.10 17.63
C ALA A 476 29.35 -19.20 16.69
N ALA A 477 28.44 -20.12 16.35
CA ALA A 477 28.68 -21.17 15.35
C ALA A 477 28.68 -20.62 13.92
N GLY A 478 28.21 -19.41 13.72
CA GLY A 478 28.23 -18.70 12.44
C GLY A 478 27.51 -17.36 12.49
N ILE A 479 27.70 -16.60 11.42
CA ILE A 479 26.99 -15.33 11.20
C ILE A 479 26.28 -15.37 9.88
N GLY A 480 25.11 -14.71 9.79
CA GLY A 480 24.30 -14.67 8.58
C GLY A 480 23.70 -13.29 8.31
N ILE A 481 23.60 -12.92 7.03
CA ILE A 481 23.09 -11.63 6.59
C ILE A 481 21.58 -11.58 6.81
N VAL A 482 21.12 -10.59 7.61
CA VAL A 482 19.69 -10.36 7.91
C VAL A 482 18.99 -9.50 6.86
N GLY A 483 19.74 -8.87 5.94
CA GLY A 483 19.17 -8.05 4.87
C GLY A 483 18.24 -8.87 3.98
N LEU A 484 17.06 -8.34 3.70
CA LEU A 484 16.07 -8.97 2.81
C LEU A 484 15.92 -8.11 1.55
N PRO A 485 16.09 -8.70 0.33
CA PRO A 485 15.98 -7.96 -0.92
C PRO A 485 14.54 -7.52 -1.17
N GLN A 486 14.35 -6.24 -1.46
CA GLN A 486 13.03 -5.68 -1.74
C GLN A 486 12.83 -5.41 -3.22
N ASP A 487 11.81 -6.02 -3.81
CA ASP A 487 11.35 -5.78 -5.18
C ASP A 487 10.15 -4.83 -5.16
N GLY A 488 10.40 -3.52 -5.27
CA GLY A 488 9.34 -2.51 -5.22
C GLY A 488 8.57 -2.47 -3.90
N GLY A 489 9.29 -2.57 -2.78
CA GLY A 489 8.73 -2.52 -1.42
C GLY A 489 8.20 -3.85 -0.90
N ARG A 490 8.40 -4.96 -1.63
CA ARG A 490 7.96 -6.30 -1.26
C ARG A 490 9.11 -7.28 -1.29
N ILE A 491 9.04 -8.33 -0.46
CA ILE A 491 10.03 -9.41 -0.45
C ILE A 491 9.45 -10.63 -1.14
N PHE A 492 10.03 -10.99 -2.28
CA PHE A 492 9.68 -12.19 -3.04
C PHE A 492 10.84 -13.17 -3.19
N ARG A 493 12.08 -12.66 -3.25
CA ARG A 493 13.26 -13.45 -3.61
C ARG A 493 14.09 -13.84 -2.40
N PHE A 494 14.84 -14.92 -2.53
CA PHE A 494 15.94 -15.21 -1.65
C PHE A 494 17.05 -14.15 -1.80
N LEU A 495 17.75 -13.85 -0.73
CA LEU A 495 18.96 -13.05 -0.79
C LEU A 495 20.04 -13.86 -1.51
N THR A 496 20.54 -13.33 -2.62
CA THR A 496 21.59 -13.97 -3.42
C THR A 496 22.74 -13.01 -3.73
N GLU A 497 22.64 -11.76 -3.24
CA GLU A 497 23.66 -10.75 -3.44
C GLU A 497 24.91 -11.11 -2.65
N ARG A 498 26.07 -10.98 -3.31
CA ARG A 498 27.39 -11.08 -2.69
C ARG A 498 27.94 -9.67 -2.52
N TYR A 499 28.41 -9.37 -1.35
CA TYR A 499 28.99 -8.09 -1.02
C TYR A 499 30.51 -8.15 -1.06
N ALA A 500 31.16 -7.12 -1.58
CA ALA A 500 32.63 -7.07 -1.72
C ALA A 500 33.33 -7.22 -0.36
N LEU A 501 32.76 -6.65 0.69
CA LEU A 501 33.29 -6.74 2.06
C LEU A 501 32.88 -8.04 2.80
N PHE A 502 32.02 -8.85 2.18
CA PHE A 502 31.50 -10.10 2.75
C PHE A 502 31.43 -11.19 1.65
N PRO A 503 32.59 -11.54 1.03
CA PRO A 503 32.60 -12.46 -0.12
C PRO A 503 32.03 -13.84 0.22
N ASP A 504 32.19 -14.28 1.47
CA ASP A 504 31.66 -15.56 1.99
C ASP A 504 30.35 -15.38 2.77
N GLY A 505 29.77 -14.16 2.76
CA GLY A 505 28.53 -13.84 3.45
C GLY A 505 27.38 -14.63 2.87
N ARG A 506 26.69 -15.39 3.73
CA ARG A 506 25.47 -16.14 3.38
C ARG A 506 24.26 -15.54 4.06
N PRO A 507 23.07 -15.65 3.44
CA PRO A 507 21.81 -15.26 4.08
C PRO A 507 21.61 -15.97 5.42
N LEU A 508 20.98 -15.31 6.38
CA LEU A 508 20.70 -15.88 7.69
C LEU A 508 19.94 -17.21 7.60
N ALA A 509 18.96 -17.29 6.68
CA ALA A 509 18.20 -18.52 6.43
C ALA A 509 19.07 -19.70 5.96
N GLU A 510 20.09 -19.45 5.15
CA GLU A 510 21.00 -20.46 4.66
C GLU A 510 21.95 -20.96 5.75
N VAL A 511 22.51 -20.04 6.53
CA VAL A 511 23.38 -20.41 7.66
C VAL A 511 22.59 -21.21 8.71
N ALA A 512 21.31 -20.87 8.89
CA ALA A 512 20.40 -21.59 9.78
C ALA A 512 20.24 -23.08 9.39
N VAL A 513 20.24 -23.41 8.11
CA VAL A 513 20.14 -24.82 7.65
C VAL A 513 21.44 -25.59 7.95
N GLY A 514 22.60 -25.00 7.63
CA GLY A 514 23.85 -25.68 7.85
C GLY A 514 25.04 -25.12 7.05
N PRO A 515 26.17 -25.85 7.02
CA PRO A 515 27.33 -25.44 6.25
C PRO A 515 27.04 -25.40 4.75
N ALA A 516 27.82 -24.62 4.00
CA ALA A 516 27.72 -24.55 2.55
C ALA A 516 27.88 -25.96 1.95
N GLY A 517 27.04 -26.30 0.96
CA GLY A 517 27.04 -27.62 0.32
C GLY A 517 26.18 -28.67 1.02
N SER A 518 25.67 -28.43 2.23
CA SER A 518 24.75 -29.35 2.92
C SER A 518 23.28 -29.21 2.47
N TYR A 519 22.98 -28.21 1.65
CA TYR A 519 21.65 -27.92 1.10
C TYR A 519 21.77 -27.44 -0.35
N VAL A 520 20.65 -27.48 -1.09
CA VAL A 520 20.58 -26.94 -2.44
C VAL A 520 20.32 -25.42 -2.35
N THR A 521 21.18 -24.63 -2.99
CA THR A 521 21.03 -23.17 -3.01
C THR A 521 20.01 -22.76 -4.08
N PRO A 522 19.02 -21.93 -3.75
CA PRO A 522 18.12 -21.34 -4.73
C PRO A 522 18.86 -20.48 -5.75
N GLY A 523 18.33 -20.41 -6.97
CA GLY A 523 18.86 -19.53 -8.00
C GLY A 523 18.58 -18.04 -7.70
N PRO A 524 19.31 -17.12 -8.37
CA PRO A 524 19.19 -15.67 -8.11
C PRO A 524 17.82 -15.08 -8.45
N ARG A 525 16.98 -15.81 -9.17
CA ARG A 525 15.62 -15.41 -9.55
C ARG A 525 14.54 -16.18 -8.81
N ASP A 526 14.90 -17.20 -8.05
CA ASP A 526 13.96 -18.06 -7.35
C ASP A 526 13.24 -17.29 -6.24
N LEU A 527 11.99 -17.65 -6.00
CA LEU A 527 11.11 -16.93 -5.10
C LEU A 527 10.89 -17.72 -3.81
N ILE A 528 10.78 -16.99 -2.72
CA ILE A 528 10.34 -17.55 -1.43
C ILE A 528 8.92 -18.07 -1.60
N ASN A 529 8.69 -19.33 -1.22
CA ASN A 529 7.38 -19.94 -1.19
C ASN A 529 6.71 -19.63 0.15
N TYR A 530 5.91 -18.54 0.20
CA TYR A 530 5.17 -18.16 1.38
C TYR A 530 4.05 -19.16 1.68
N TYR A 531 3.95 -19.61 2.93
CA TYR A 531 2.99 -20.64 3.33
C TYR A 531 1.61 -20.09 3.69
N GLY A 532 1.47 -18.80 3.99
CA GLY A 532 0.18 -18.18 4.35
C GLY A 532 0.36 -16.82 5.03
N PRO A 533 -0.74 -16.27 5.59
CA PRO A 533 -0.66 -15.06 6.40
C PRO A 533 -0.02 -15.34 7.76
N THR A 534 0.49 -14.29 8.44
CA THR A 534 1.13 -14.39 9.75
C THR A 534 0.10 -14.78 10.85
N PRO A 535 0.47 -15.63 11.83
CA PRO A 535 1.68 -16.44 11.91
C PRO A 535 1.53 -17.77 11.17
N THR A 536 2.36 -18.06 10.18
CA THR A 536 2.38 -19.37 9.50
C THR A 536 3.39 -20.33 10.12
N VAL A 537 4.55 -19.83 10.51
CA VAL A 537 5.53 -20.60 11.28
C VAL A 537 5.11 -20.59 12.74
N ARG A 538 5.19 -21.74 13.41
CA ARG A 538 4.82 -21.85 14.82
C ARG A 538 5.60 -20.85 15.67
N ARG A 539 4.90 -19.97 16.38
CA ARG A 539 5.46 -18.86 17.12
C ARG A 539 5.14 -18.98 18.61
N PHE A 540 6.12 -18.65 19.44
CA PHE A 540 6.00 -18.57 20.89
C PHE A 540 6.43 -17.19 21.35
N SER A 541 5.75 -16.61 22.33
CA SER A 541 6.16 -15.35 22.94
C SER A 541 7.42 -15.57 23.80
N TYR A 542 8.36 -14.65 23.72
CA TYR A 542 9.66 -14.78 24.39
C TYR A 542 9.52 -14.96 25.92
N HIS A 543 8.67 -14.18 26.55
CA HIS A 543 8.45 -14.25 27.99
C HIS A 543 7.89 -15.61 28.44
N ASP A 544 7.07 -16.28 27.63
CA ASP A 544 6.54 -17.61 27.94
C ASP A 544 7.62 -18.68 27.89
N VAL A 545 8.58 -18.54 26.97
CA VAL A 545 9.68 -19.51 26.82
C VAL A 545 10.64 -19.47 28.00
N ILE A 546 10.95 -18.26 28.51
CA ILE A 546 11.85 -18.10 29.67
C ILE A 546 11.15 -18.18 31.03
N ALA A 547 9.81 -18.23 31.04
CA ALA A 547 9.03 -18.28 32.27
C ALA A 547 9.47 -19.43 33.18
N PRO A 548 9.61 -19.18 34.49
CA PRO A 548 10.01 -20.23 35.46
C PRO A 548 9.05 -21.41 35.49
N GLU A 549 7.78 -21.17 35.24
CA GLU A 549 6.68 -22.15 35.27
C GLU A 549 6.66 -23.10 34.08
N GLN A 550 7.64 -23.04 33.18
CA GLN A 550 7.72 -23.86 31.96
C GLN A 550 6.39 -23.89 31.17
N ARG A 551 5.87 -22.71 30.86
CA ARG A 551 4.60 -22.56 30.12
C ARG A 551 4.60 -23.24 28.75
N ILE A 552 5.79 -23.33 28.13
CA ILE A 552 5.97 -24.04 26.88
C ILE A 552 6.68 -25.37 27.14
N PRO A 553 6.12 -26.51 26.71
CA PRO A 553 6.73 -27.81 26.93
C PRO A 553 8.03 -27.95 26.13
N PRO A 554 9.08 -28.63 26.69
CA PRO A 554 10.39 -28.79 26.05
C PRO A 554 10.33 -29.43 24.66
N GLU A 555 9.37 -30.32 24.42
CA GLU A 555 9.15 -31.02 23.15
C GLU A 555 8.88 -30.08 22.00
N ALA A 556 8.39 -28.84 22.31
CA ALA A 556 8.15 -27.81 21.30
C ALA A 556 9.44 -27.35 20.59
N PHE A 557 10.60 -27.53 21.25
CA PHE A 557 11.90 -27.08 20.75
C PHE A 557 12.86 -28.22 20.42
N LYS A 558 12.54 -29.44 20.82
CA LYS A 558 13.41 -30.61 20.59
C LYS A 558 13.71 -30.79 19.09
N ASP A 559 15.00 -30.87 18.74
CA ASP A 559 15.51 -31.00 17.38
C ASP A 559 15.12 -29.85 16.42
N LYS A 560 14.64 -28.71 16.93
CA LYS A 560 14.18 -27.58 16.11
C LYS A 560 15.26 -26.54 15.89
N ILE A 561 15.13 -25.81 14.77
CA ILE A 561 15.83 -24.55 14.49
C ILE A 561 14.95 -23.44 15.04
N VAL A 562 15.45 -22.70 16.03
CA VAL A 562 14.71 -21.68 16.75
C VAL A 562 15.17 -20.30 16.29
N PHE A 563 14.31 -19.57 15.59
CA PHE A 563 14.55 -18.17 15.24
C PHE A 563 14.12 -17.27 16.39
N VAL A 564 14.94 -16.27 16.68
CA VAL A 564 14.67 -15.26 17.72
C VAL A 564 14.78 -13.88 17.09
N GLY A 565 13.74 -13.06 17.22
CA GLY A 565 13.75 -11.70 16.69
C GLY A 565 12.55 -10.89 17.12
N LEU A 566 12.56 -9.62 16.73
CA LEU A 566 11.52 -8.65 17.05
C LEU A 566 10.27 -8.88 16.18
N THR A 567 9.11 -8.88 16.81
CA THR A 567 7.81 -9.03 16.12
C THR A 567 6.80 -8.01 16.65
N LEU A 568 7.24 -6.76 16.84
CA LEU A 568 6.43 -5.69 17.39
C LEU A 568 5.47 -5.15 16.32
N GLN A 569 4.20 -5.07 16.66
CA GLN A 569 3.16 -4.42 15.84
C GLN A 569 3.12 -2.91 16.10
N SER A 570 3.43 -2.50 17.32
CA SER A 570 3.47 -1.10 17.74
C SER A 570 4.76 -0.43 17.24
N ARG A 571 4.62 0.73 16.59
CA ARG A 571 5.76 1.51 16.10
C ARG A 571 6.28 2.43 17.18
N THR A 572 7.28 2.03 17.91
CA THR A 572 7.89 2.83 19.00
C THR A 572 9.28 3.35 18.66
N GLY A 573 9.54 3.80 17.42
CA GLY A 573 10.82 4.43 17.09
C GLY A 573 11.09 4.54 15.59
N PRO A 574 11.97 5.47 15.16
CA PRO A 574 12.24 5.72 13.74
C PRO A 574 13.01 4.62 13.02
N SER A 575 13.59 3.64 13.73
CA SER A 575 14.47 2.60 13.18
C SER A 575 13.91 1.16 13.17
N GLN A 576 12.67 0.94 13.67
CA GLN A 576 12.12 -0.41 13.84
C GLN A 576 10.97 -0.72 12.88
N ARG A 577 11.22 -0.70 11.58
CA ARG A 577 10.34 -1.33 10.60
C ARG A 577 10.82 -2.75 10.31
N GLU A 578 10.42 -3.70 11.13
CA GLU A 578 10.71 -5.12 10.89
C GLU A 578 9.57 -5.84 10.17
N ALA A 579 8.52 -5.12 9.79
CA ALA A 579 7.39 -5.67 9.05
C ALA A 579 7.49 -5.35 7.55
N PHE A 580 7.42 -6.40 6.74
CA PHE A 580 7.58 -6.33 5.29
C PHE A 580 6.30 -6.76 4.57
N THR A 581 6.07 -6.18 3.41
CA THR A 581 4.96 -6.61 2.54
C THR A 581 5.34 -7.89 1.80
N THR A 582 4.50 -8.90 1.91
CA THR A 582 4.60 -10.18 1.24
C THR A 582 3.34 -10.44 0.39
N PRO A 583 3.25 -11.54 -0.37
CA PRO A 583 2.04 -11.86 -1.14
C PRO A 583 0.77 -12.07 -0.32
N TYR A 584 0.89 -12.46 0.94
CA TYR A 584 -0.26 -12.70 1.82
C TYR A 584 -0.54 -11.55 2.78
N ASP A 585 0.50 -10.81 3.20
CA ASP A 585 0.40 -9.89 4.31
C ASP A 585 1.21 -8.60 4.06
N ALA A 586 0.69 -7.48 4.54
CA ALA A 586 1.39 -6.19 4.49
C ALA A 586 2.33 -5.97 5.69
N GLY A 587 2.39 -6.93 6.62
CA GLY A 587 3.08 -6.77 7.90
C GLY A 587 3.78 -8.04 8.40
N LEU A 588 4.35 -8.88 7.51
CA LEU A 588 5.13 -10.03 7.95
C LEU A 588 6.48 -9.60 8.51
N PHE A 589 6.86 -10.13 9.66
CA PHE A 589 8.12 -9.78 10.33
C PHE A 589 9.34 -10.41 9.65
N GLY A 590 10.48 -9.71 9.65
CA GLY A 590 11.72 -10.18 9.04
C GLY A 590 12.13 -11.56 9.55
N THR A 591 12.04 -11.78 10.85
CA THR A 591 12.32 -13.09 11.49
C THR A 591 11.45 -14.22 10.94
N GLU A 592 10.16 -13.95 10.69
CA GLU A 592 9.25 -14.96 10.13
C GLU A 592 9.52 -15.22 8.64
N ILE A 593 10.01 -14.20 7.91
CA ILE A 593 10.47 -14.38 6.52
C ILE A 593 11.72 -15.27 6.48
N HIS A 594 12.69 -15.04 7.36
CA HIS A 594 13.87 -15.90 7.47
C HIS A 594 13.50 -17.33 7.87
N ALA A 595 12.58 -17.50 8.80
CA ALA A 595 12.06 -18.82 9.20
C ALA A 595 11.33 -19.51 8.03
N THR A 596 10.56 -18.77 7.23
CA THR A 596 9.89 -19.26 6.02
C THR A 596 10.92 -19.69 4.97
N ALA A 597 11.91 -18.85 4.69
CA ALA A 597 13.00 -19.18 3.74
C ALA A 597 13.78 -20.41 4.19
N THR A 598 14.07 -20.54 5.49
CA THR A 598 14.71 -21.74 6.06
C THR A 598 13.84 -22.99 5.88
N SER A 599 12.54 -22.87 6.11
CA SER A 599 11.59 -23.95 5.86
C SER A 599 11.58 -24.39 4.39
N ASN A 600 11.63 -23.42 3.45
CA ASN A 600 11.74 -23.74 2.01
C ASN A 600 13.04 -24.51 1.70
N LEU A 601 14.15 -24.10 2.28
CA LEU A 601 15.44 -24.80 2.08
C LEU A 601 15.41 -26.24 2.60
N LEU A 602 14.78 -26.46 3.77
CA LEU A 602 14.62 -27.81 4.34
C LEU A 602 13.71 -28.69 3.50
N LYS A 603 12.59 -28.15 3.03
CA LYS A 603 11.60 -28.89 2.22
C LYS A 603 11.94 -28.93 0.74
N ARG A 604 12.84 -28.06 0.27
CA ARG A 604 13.19 -27.85 -1.15
C ARG A 604 11.98 -27.45 -1.99
N ASP A 605 11.07 -26.66 -1.43
CA ASP A 605 9.78 -26.30 -2.03
C ASP A 605 9.67 -24.81 -2.44
N TRP A 606 10.80 -24.11 -2.59
CA TRP A 606 10.79 -22.75 -3.14
C TRP A 606 10.29 -22.71 -4.59
N ILE A 607 9.82 -21.55 -5.02
CA ILE A 607 9.27 -21.38 -6.37
C ILE A 607 10.39 -21.05 -7.34
N ARG A 608 10.66 -21.96 -8.27
CA ARG A 608 11.68 -21.79 -9.31
C ARG A 608 11.23 -20.80 -10.36
N ARG A 609 12.17 -20.04 -10.88
CA ARG A 609 11.96 -19.13 -11.98
C ARG A 609 12.91 -19.44 -13.14
N LEU A 610 12.40 -19.40 -14.36
CA LEU A 610 13.19 -19.68 -15.55
C LEU A 610 14.25 -18.57 -15.81
N SER A 611 15.18 -18.83 -16.70
CA SER A 611 16.14 -17.81 -17.16
C SER A 611 15.43 -16.63 -17.83
N VAL A 612 16.08 -15.45 -17.85
CA VAL A 612 15.53 -14.27 -18.51
C VAL A 612 15.23 -14.54 -19.98
N ALA A 613 16.11 -15.28 -20.65
CA ALA A 613 15.92 -15.64 -22.07
C ALA A 613 14.71 -16.55 -22.26
N SER A 614 14.54 -17.57 -21.41
CA SER A 614 13.36 -18.46 -21.46
C SER A 614 12.06 -17.71 -21.19
N ASP A 615 12.04 -16.83 -20.16
CA ASP A 615 10.88 -15.96 -19.89
C ASP A 615 10.55 -15.11 -21.13
N ALA A 616 11.55 -14.45 -21.75
CA ALA A 616 11.36 -13.60 -22.91
C ALA A 616 10.77 -14.36 -24.12
N ILE A 617 11.27 -15.57 -24.38
CA ILE A 617 10.75 -16.43 -25.47
C ILE A 617 9.29 -16.79 -25.19
N ILE A 618 8.97 -17.27 -24.00
CA ILE A 618 7.61 -17.66 -23.64
C ILE A 618 6.66 -16.46 -23.72
N ILE A 619 7.06 -15.32 -23.20
CA ILE A 619 6.31 -14.07 -23.27
C ILE A 619 6.03 -13.68 -24.72
N GLY A 620 7.05 -13.71 -25.57
CA GLY A 620 6.94 -13.39 -26.99
C GLY A 620 5.98 -14.31 -27.74
N VAL A 621 6.10 -15.64 -27.53
CA VAL A 621 5.21 -16.64 -28.12
C VAL A 621 3.76 -16.47 -27.66
N LEU A 622 3.52 -16.29 -26.37
CA LEU A 622 2.18 -16.09 -25.83
C LEU A 622 1.53 -14.78 -26.33
N ALA A 623 2.32 -13.70 -26.40
CA ALA A 623 1.86 -12.44 -26.95
C ALA A 623 1.52 -12.56 -28.46
N LEU A 624 2.34 -13.27 -29.23
CA LEU A 624 2.09 -13.50 -30.65
C LEU A 624 0.80 -14.29 -30.89
N ILE A 625 0.61 -15.40 -30.17
CA ILE A 625 -0.60 -16.22 -30.24
C ILE A 625 -1.83 -15.36 -29.85
N ALA A 626 -1.74 -14.61 -28.76
CA ALA A 626 -2.83 -13.76 -28.32
C ALA A 626 -3.21 -12.68 -29.35
N THR A 627 -2.20 -12.01 -29.93
CA THR A 627 -2.38 -11.02 -30.99
C THR A 627 -3.03 -11.66 -32.23
N PHE A 628 -2.55 -12.83 -32.63
CA PHE A 628 -3.07 -13.58 -33.76
C PHE A 628 -4.54 -13.99 -33.58
N LEU A 629 -4.90 -14.51 -32.40
CA LEU A 629 -6.28 -14.92 -32.11
C LEU A 629 -7.26 -13.76 -32.27
N VAL A 630 -6.93 -12.57 -31.75
CA VAL A 630 -7.79 -11.39 -31.85
C VAL A 630 -7.85 -10.86 -33.31
N ALA A 631 -6.74 -10.90 -34.02
CA ALA A 631 -6.69 -10.41 -35.40
C ALA A 631 -7.43 -11.33 -36.38
N SER A 632 -7.36 -12.66 -36.20
CA SER A 632 -7.89 -13.66 -37.14
C SER A 632 -9.35 -14.00 -36.95
N PHE A 633 -9.85 -13.99 -35.69
CA PHE A 633 -11.22 -14.39 -35.39
C PHE A 633 -12.15 -13.17 -35.30
N SER A 634 -13.38 -13.32 -35.80
CA SER A 634 -14.42 -12.29 -35.75
C SER A 634 -15.75 -12.89 -35.21
N GLY A 635 -16.70 -12.01 -34.85
CA GLY A 635 -17.95 -12.44 -34.27
C GLY A 635 -17.78 -13.17 -32.93
N PHE A 636 -18.57 -14.19 -32.68
CA PHE A 636 -18.56 -14.96 -31.44
C PHE A 636 -17.19 -15.60 -31.13
N LEU A 637 -16.54 -16.21 -32.13
CA LEU A 637 -15.22 -16.79 -31.96
C LEU A 637 -14.13 -15.74 -31.66
N GLY A 638 -14.30 -14.50 -32.11
CA GLY A 638 -13.41 -13.41 -31.77
C GLY A 638 -13.40 -13.04 -30.27
N ILE A 639 -14.39 -13.50 -29.51
CA ILE A 639 -14.48 -13.35 -28.05
C ILE A 639 -14.10 -14.67 -27.36
N VAL A 640 -14.67 -15.78 -27.82
CA VAL A 640 -14.51 -17.07 -27.15
C VAL A 640 -13.10 -17.64 -27.27
N ALA A 641 -12.46 -17.54 -28.45
CA ALA A 641 -11.12 -18.11 -28.64
C ALA A 641 -10.05 -17.38 -27.78
N PRO A 642 -9.97 -16.03 -27.73
CA PRO A 642 -9.10 -15.34 -26.79
C PRO A 642 -9.41 -15.65 -25.31
N ALA A 643 -10.69 -15.70 -24.95
CA ALA A 643 -11.09 -16.01 -23.56
C ALA A 643 -10.69 -17.44 -23.16
N ALA A 644 -10.93 -18.43 -24.03
CA ALA A 644 -10.50 -19.80 -23.80
C ALA A 644 -8.98 -19.92 -23.71
N PHE A 645 -8.23 -19.22 -24.58
CA PHE A 645 -6.78 -19.19 -24.51
C PHE A 645 -6.27 -18.60 -23.21
N LEU A 646 -6.83 -17.45 -22.76
CA LEU A 646 -6.48 -16.84 -21.49
C LEU A 646 -6.76 -17.79 -20.30
N PHE A 647 -7.92 -18.45 -20.33
CA PHE A 647 -8.31 -19.41 -19.30
C PHE A 647 -7.34 -20.62 -19.26
N LEU A 648 -7.04 -21.21 -20.40
CA LEU A 648 -6.15 -22.39 -20.49
C LEU A 648 -4.73 -22.05 -20.02
N VAL A 649 -4.18 -20.91 -20.46
CA VAL A 649 -2.85 -20.48 -20.04
C VAL A 649 -2.84 -20.05 -18.57
N GLY A 650 -3.89 -19.40 -18.09
CA GLY A 650 -4.05 -19.07 -16.67
C GLY A 650 -4.12 -20.32 -15.79
N ALA A 651 -4.87 -21.34 -16.20
CA ALA A 651 -4.95 -22.63 -15.51
C ALA A 651 -3.59 -23.36 -15.53
N ALA A 652 -2.89 -23.38 -16.68
CA ALA A 652 -1.55 -23.94 -16.79
C ALA A 652 -0.54 -23.20 -15.90
N GLN A 653 -0.58 -21.86 -15.88
CA GLN A 653 0.26 -21.07 -14.99
C GLN A 653 -0.02 -21.38 -13.51
N PHE A 654 -1.28 -21.49 -13.12
CA PHE A 654 -1.67 -21.84 -11.76
C PHE A 654 -1.15 -23.24 -11.37
N TYR A 655 -1.32 -24.23 -12.26
CA TYR A 655 -0.81 -25.58 -12.06
C TYR A 655 0.72 -25.60 -11.90
N LEU A 656 1.45 -24.90 -12.77
CA LEU A 656 2.91 -24.78 -12.67
C LEU A 656 3.34 -24.08 -11.39
N PHE A 657 2.61 -23.03 -10.98
CA PHE A 657 2.88 -22.33 -9.73
C PHE A 657 2.69 -23.24 -8.51
N THR A 658 1.62 -24.03 -8.47
CA THR A 658 1.38 -24.98 -7.37
C THR A 658 2.40 -26.11 -7.35
N SER A 659 2.99 -26.46 -8.49
CA SER A 659 4.10 -27.42 -8.61
C SER A 659 5.49 -26.82 -8.36
N GLY A 660 5.56 -25.55 -7.98
CA GLY A 660 6.81 -24.86 -7.60
C GLY A 660 7.54 -24.17 -8.75
N THR A 661 6.86 -23.83 -9.85
CA THR A 661 7.45 -23.07 -10.98
C THR A 661 6.59 -21.87 -11.34
N PHE A 662 7.21 -20.69 -11.43
CA PHE A 662 6.51 -19.47 -11.87
C PHE A 662 6.94 -19.04 -13.26
N ILE A 663 5.95 -18.82 -14.14
CA ILE A 663 6.10 -18.25 -15.48
C ILE A 663 5.16 -17.04 -15.61
N PRO A 664 5.61 -15.86 -16.06
CA PRO A 664 4.77 -14.67 -16.19
C PRO A 664 3.92 -14.74 -17.46
N ALA A 665 2.91 -15.62 -17.50
CA ALA A 665 2.16 -15.94 -18.70
C ALA A 665 0.92 -15.06 -18.96
N VAL A 666 0.18 -14.67 -17.92
CA VAL A 666 -1.11 -13.94 -18.07
C VAL A 666 -0.91 -12.53 -18.62
N THR A 667 0.07 -11.80 -18.11
CA THR A 667 0.33 -10.40 -18.50
C THR A 667 0.59 -10.23 -20.00
N PRO A 668 1.49 -11.01 -20.65
CA PRO A 668 1.75 -10.87 -22.07
C PRO A 668 0.54 -11.21 -22.95
N ILE A 669 -0.34 -12.13 -22.50
CA ILE A 669 -1.57 -12.45 -23.21
C ILE A 669 -2.52 -11.25 -23.23
N LEU A 670 -2.72 -10.60 -22.08
CA LEU A 670 -3.59 -9.43 -21.99
C LEU A 670 -3.07 -8.27 -22.86
N LEU A 671 -1.77 -8.02 -22.84
CA LEU A 671 -1.14 -7.03 -23.71
C LEU A 671 -1.20 -7.43 -25.19
N GLY A 672 -1.06 -8.73 -25.49
CA GLY A 672 -1.19 -9.27 -26.85
C GLY A 672 -2.61 -9.13 -27.41
N PHE A 673 -3.64 -9.28 -26.57
CA PHE A 673 -5.03 -9.02 -26.97
C PHE A 673 -5.23 -7.55 -27.33
N LEU A 674 -4.68 -6.62 -26.55
CA LEU A 674 -4.73 -5.19 -26.88
C LEU A 674 -4.02 -4.90 -28.19
N ALA A 675 -2.84 -5.50 -28.42
CA ALA A 675 -2.11 -5.40 -29.67
C ALA A 675 -2.92 -5.95 -30.85
N GLY A 676 -3.59 -7.08 -30.71
CA GLY A 676 -4.47 -7.67 -31.72
C GLY A 676 -5.66 -6.77 -32.09
N LEU A 677 -6.24 -6.08 -31.11
CA LEU A 677 -7.29 -5.09 -31.36
C LEU A 677 -6.75 -3.89 -32.16
N ILE A 678 -5.54 -3.42 -31.86
CA ILE A 678 -4.86 -2.35 -32.63
C ILE A 678 -4.66 -2.78 -34.10
N VAL A 679 -4.15 -3.98 -34.33
CA VAL A 679 -4.00 -4.54 -35.70
C VAL A 679 -5.34 -4.52 -36.43
N ARG A 680 -6.40 -4.98 -35.78
CA ARG A 680 -7.74 -5.04 -36.35
C ARG A 680 -8.33 -3.67 -36.68
N VAL A 681 -8.11 -2.66 -35.83
CA VAL A 681 -8.61 -1.29 -36.04
C VAL A 681 -7.84 -0.56 -37.15
N LEU A 682 -6.50 -0.67 -37.16
CA LEU A 682 -5.64 0.06 -38.10
C LEU A 682 -5.69 -0.47 -39.51
N ILE A 683 -6.02 -1.76 -39.69
CA ILE A 683 -5.98 -2.43 -41.00
C ILE A 683 -7.38 -2.79 -41.53
N ALA A 684 -8.46 -2.50 -40.75
CA ALA A 684 -9.82 -2.72 -41.23
C ALA A 684 -10.05 -1.98 -42.57
N PRO A 685 -10.55 -2.66 -43.62
CA PRO A 685 -10.89 -1.99 -44.88
C PRO A 685 -12.02 -0.99 -44.62
N GLY A 686 -11.72 0.29 -44.60
CA GLY A 686 -12.68 1.37 -44.35
C GLY A 686 -12.34 2.33 -43.20
N GLY A 687 -11.23 2.12 -42.47
CA GLY A 687 -10.80 2.97 -41.34
C GLY A 687 -9.85 4.13 -41.71
N GLY A 688 -9.85 4.60 -42.96
CA GLY A 688 -9.16 5.84 -43.32
C GLY A 688 -9.90 7.05 -42.71
N LEU A 689 -9.25 7.81 -41.85
CA LEU A 689 -9.64 9.16 -41.40
C LEU A 689 -9.67 10.18 -42.56
N GLY A 690 -10.41 9.86 -43.65
CA GLY A 690 -10.41 10.74 -44.77
C GLY A 690 -11.35 10.33 -45.90
N GLN A 691 -12.65 10.20 -45.61
CA GLN A 691 -13.70 10.43 -46.60
C GLN A 691 -15.10 10.29 -45.95
N ARG A 692 -15.47 11.18 -45.08
CA ARG A 692 -16.87 11.62 -45.04
C ARG A 692 -16.93 12.88 -45.88
N ARG A 693 -17.16 12.73 -47.16
CA ARG A 693 -17.82 13.75 -47.99
C ARG A 693 -19.32 13.54 -47.81
N TRP A 694 -19.98 14.57 -47.25
CA TRP A 694 -21.35 15.07 -47.39
C TRP A 694 -22.44 14.04 -47.58
#